data_48f30f7761d1e0d980ddc024b514e3f6
#
_entry.id   48f30f7761d1e0d980ddc024b514e3f6
#
_cell.length_a   1.000
_cell.length_b   1.000
_cell.length_c   1.000
_cell.angle_alpha   90.00
_cell.angle_beta   90.00
_cell.angle_gamma   90.00
#
_symmetry.space_group_name_H-M   'P 1'
#
loop_
_entity.id
_entity.type
_entity.pdbx_description
1 polymer ?
#
loop_
_entity_poly.entity_id
_entity_poly.type
_entity_poly.pdbx_seq_one_letter_code
_entity_poly.pdbx_strand_id
1 'polypeptide(L)'
;MSPLLLPLLCFGIIAGRNATTDGYVYLGHNEDQPGEKMLNIYHVPAGESRCAYLWFEFPGEPAGDSFANEYGVCITSDQCPSREDKAEGLLLYEIRTTVIQKARSARDAVHIIGSLVSQYGYADSGRTYLVADQKEGWMVAVVKGHHWVAQRVPDDEIATIPNYYTIGEINLKDTVNFLGSKDIIKYARKRGWYNPKTDGAFNFRHAYAAPRTLTSNGNLRRHKLAQDTFFGDFDPETFSRKPLQKFHRRHLSQLLTEAPIRQKTTVLTTIFTMNPAFPPQKGTVVWVGFPGQDAASQSQWTVFMRVPESCHRYATADEAIEKHFTDTGNYRERWPNHFYWHYFYPETDIDVVPHDFTVYVPRQPRTESERDISQPGDTFNDHFHVLEDPARGLLYAFWTQGSFETANDEHVVFSKSADGGRSWSEPVILAGSPTLADPKPVAAWQQPMISRSGRIYLLWNQETTVKKHLQGIMCGRYSDDAGATWSEPETVPFPIRFTSDPEDPSLPPVWCMWQRPLRLGQDGRYLAGCSRYDRNGIARVEFWQYENIDEDPEVRDIRISFFNTEEQAFDSSKVESDEDYLPREGKITEEACIIGLPDGRLFAVMRTSIGHPVWSVSADNGRTWSRPEVLREKDGGPAILQPCSPCPIYDVQGPEARSGHYALWVHDAFDFNSPTSYQNRGPLYKRNGVFVPGAHQPVWFEEGTLFSPRETGNSFYTSFTSLNGESVLWFGDQKFYLFGKVINL
;
A
#
# COMPACT_ATOMS: atom_id res chain seq x y z
N MET A 1 17.40 -40.20 26.01
CA MET A 1 17.52 -39.95 24.55
C MET A 1 17.41 -38.46 24.34
N SER A 2 18.51 -37.83 23.99
CA SER A 2 18.48 -36.37 23.66
C SER A 2 17.58 -36.16 22.45
N PRO A 3 16.62 -35.21 22.47
CA PRO A 3 15.85 -34.92 21.26
C PRO A 3 16.85 -34.45 20.21
N LEU A 4 16.82 -35.08 19.04
CA LEU A 4 17.49 -34.56 17.85
C LEU A 4 16.94 -33.15 17.62
N LEU A 5 17.71 -32.13 18.02
CA LEU A 5 17.46 -30.74 17.61
C LEU A 5 17.46 -30.72 16.08
N LEU A 6 16.30 -30.63 15.49
CA LEU A 6 16.16 -30.30 14.08
C LEU A 6 16.91 -28.95 13.87
N PRO A 7 17.78 -28.86 12.86
CA PRO A 7 18.49 -27.62 12.62
C PRO A 7 17.47 -26.52 12.31
N LEU A 8 17.55 -25.42 13.03
CA LEU A 8 16.80 -24.20 12.73
C LEU A 8 17.25 -23.70 11.36
N LEU A 9 16.32 -23.53 10.42
CA LEU A 9 16.62 -23.30 9.01
C LEU A 9 16.03 -21.96 8.56
N CYS A 10 16.39 -20.85 9.21
CA CYS A 10 16.03 -19.48 8.82
C CYS A 10 16.39 -19.19 7.35
N PHE A 11 15.87 -18.13 6.78
CA PHE A 11 16.18 -17.72 5.41
C PHE A 11 16.16 -16.20 5.27
N GLY A 12 17.24 -15.62 4.76
CA GLY A 12 17.37 -14.17 4.62
C GLY A 12 17.63 -13.71 3.19
N ILE A 13 17.18 -12.50 2.86
CA ILE A 13 17.34 -11.84 1.56
C ILE A 13 17.65 -10.37 1.76
N ILE A 14 18.60 -9.83 0.99
CA ILE A 14 18.80 -8.38 0.82
C ILE A 14 18.70 -8.06 -0.67
N ALA A 15 17.95 -7.03 -1.01
CA ALA A 15 17.89 -6.48 -2.35
C ALA A 15 18.33 -5.00 -2.36
N GLY A 16 19.23 -4.67 -3.26
CA GLY A 16 19.65 -3.30 -3.49
C GLY A 16 18.53 -2.46 -4.14
N ARG A 17 18.57 -1.16 -3.92
CA ARG A 17 17.51 -0.21 -4.34
C ARG A 17 17.20 -0.20 -5.84
N ASN A 18 18.17 -0.53 -6.68
CA ASN A 18 17.97 -0.58 -8.15
C ASN A 18 17.47 -1.95 -8.63
N ALA A 19 17.42 -2.95 -7.74
CA ALA A 19 16.81 -4.25 -8.00
C ALA A 19 15.29 -4.27 -7.73
N THR A 20 14.75 -3.25 -7.07
CA THR A 20 13.34 -3.12 -6.67
C THR A 20 12.58 -2.13 -7.56
N THR A 21 11.27 -2.31 -7.70
CA THR A 21 10.43 -1.46 -8.56
C THR A 21 10.23 -0.06 -8.00
N ASP A 22 10.22 0.09 -6.68
CA ASP A 22 10.03 1.34 -5.96
C ASP A 22 11.33 2.06 -5.60
N GLY A 23 12.48 1.47 -5.92
CA GLY A 23 13.78 2.07 -5.62
C GLY A 23 14.20 1.97 -4.15
N TYR A 24 13.59 1.08 -3.36
CA TYR A 24 13.90 0.88 -1.95
C TYR A 24 14.89 -0.26 -1.73
N VAL A 25 15.69 -0.18 -0.69
CA VAL A 25 16.41 -1.34 -0.18
C VAL A 25 15.42 -2.24 0.56
N TYR A 26 15.43 -3.55 0.26
CA TYR A 26 14.64 -4.54 0.99
C TYR A 26 15.52 -5.48 1.79
N LEU A 27 15.06 -5.84 2.98
CA LEU A 27 15.59 -6.94 3.77
C LEU A 27 14.45 -7.84 4.17
N GLY A 28 14.47 -9.10 3.75
CA GLY A 28 13.45 -10.11 4.08
C GLY A 28 14.03 -11.24 4.91
N HIS A 29 13.26 -11.78 5.86
CA HIS A 29 13.70 -12.85 6.74
C HIS A 29 12.57 -13.75 7.20
N ASN A 30 12.83 -15.07 7.22
CA ASN A 30 12.03 -16.06 7.92
C ASN A 30 12.78 -16.53 9.16
N GLU A 31 12.16 -16.43 10.32
CA GLU A 31 12.64 -17.01 11.56
C GLU A 31 12.01 -18.39 11.77
N ASP A 32 12.86 -19.40 11.92
CA ASP A 32 12.47 -20.78 12.18
C ASP A 32 12.82 -21.16 13.63
N GLN A 33 11.80 -21.53 14.42
CA GLN A 33 11.91 -21.90 15.81
C GLN A 33 11.15 -23.20 16.09
N PRO A 34 11.62 -24.05 17.01
CA PRO A 34 10.84 -25.21 17.42
C PRO A 34 9.65 -24.80 18.28
N GLY A 35 8.54 -25.53 18.13
CA GLY A 35 7.33 -25.30 18.91
C GLY A 35 6.49 -24.15 18.42
N GLU A 36 5.52 -23.79 19.23
CA GLU A 36 4.58 -22.74 18.97
C GLU A 36 5.08 -21.44 19.60
N LYS A 37 5.04 -20.34 18.84
CA LYS A 37 5.59 -19.07 19.29
C LYS A 37 4.57 -17.95 19.06
N MET A 38 4.45 -17.09 20.06
CA MET A 38 3.80 -15.78 19.97
C MET A 38 4.88 -14.72 19.80
N LEU A 39 4.51 -13.51 19.39
CA LEU A 39 5.42 -12.42 19.20
C LEU A 39 5.02 -11.22 20.08
N ASN A 40 5.96 -10.74 20.88
CA ASN A 40 5.86 -9.43 21.52
C ASN A 40 6.49 -8.38 20.60
N ILE A 41 5.76 -7.31 20.29
CA ILE A 41 6.29 -6.15 19.58
C ILE A 41 6.13 -4.94 20.49
N TYR A 42 7.21 -4.21 20.73
CA TYR A 42 7.15 -2.98 21.50
C TYR A 42 8.22 -1.98 21.12
N HIS A 43 7.93 -0.73 21.36
CA HIS A 43 8.83 0.39 21.13
C HIS A 43 9.70 0.64 22.35
N VAL A 44 11.00 0.67 22.14
CA VAL A 44 11.97 1.09 23.17
C VAL A 44 12.39 2.54 22.89
N PRO A 45 12.08 3.49 23.77
CA PRO A 45 12.42 4.89 23.53
C PRO A 45 13.92 5.14 23.58
N ALA A 46 14.37 6.20 22.93
CA ALA A 46 15.74 6.66 23.02
C ALA A 46 16.14 6.93 24.48
N GLY A 47 17.40 6.70 24.81
CA GLY A 47 18.01 6.96 26.11
C GLY A 47 19.37 7.62 25.96
N GLU A 48 20.05 7.90 27.07
CA GLU A 48 21.37 8.58 27.06
C GLU A 48 22.42 7.90 26.17
N SER A 49 22.38 6.59 26.06
CA SER A 49 23.39 5.79 25.33
C SER A 49 22.80 4.85 24.29
N ARG A 50 21.51 4.99 23.95
CA ARG A 50 20.81 4.13 23.00
C ARG A 50 19.86 4.92 22.11
N CYS A 51 19.74 4.47 20.86
CA CYS A 51 18.70 4.91 19.93
C CYS A 51 17.32 4.40 20.35
N ALA A 52 16.24 5.05 19.86
CA ALA A 52 14.92 4.44 19.87
C ALA A 52 14.86 3.29 18.85
N TYR A 53 14.15 2.23 19.17
CA TYR A 53 14.01 1.08 18.26
C TYR A 53 12.74 0.28 18.52
N LEU A 54 12.29 -0.46 17.48
CA LEU A 54 11.32 -1.53 17.59
C LEU A 54 12.03 -2.81 18.02
N TRP A 55 11.45 -3.47 19.00
CA TRP A 55 11.90 -4.73 19.53
C TRP A 55 10.88 -5.83 19.27
N PHE A 56 11.36 -6.92 18.71
CA PHE A 56 10.58 -8.12 18.44
C PHE A 56 11.16 -9.26 19.27
N GLU A 57 10.33 -9.94 20.06
CA GLU A 57 10.78 -11.06 20.88
C GLU A 57 9.70 -12.13 21.00
N PHE A 58 10.13 -13.34 21.20
CA PHE A 58 9.24 -14.42 21.62
C PHE A 58 9.13 -14.42 23.14
N PRO A 59 7.91 -14.50 23.73
CA PRO A 59 7.72 -14.52 25.17
C PRO A 59 8.55 -15.62 25.86
N GLY A 60 9.34 -15.22 26.86
CA GLY A 60 10.25 -16.13 27.57
C GLY A 60 11.61 -16.34 26.91
N GLU A 61 11.85 -15.79 25.74
CA GLU A 61 13.15 -15.81 25.07
C GLU A 61 13.93 -14.50 25.35
N PRO A 62 15.27 -14.53 25.43
CA PRO A 62 16.04 -13.32 25.72
C PRO A 62 16.06 -12.29 24.57
N ALA A 63 15.74 -12.72 23.37
CA ALA A 63 15.57 -11.88 22.20
C ALA A 63 14.82 -12.66 21.11
N GLY A 64 14.05 -11.96 20.28
CA GLY A 64 13.57 -12.48 19.01
C GLY A 64 14.56 -12.26 17.87
N ASP A 65 14.05 -12.15 16.67
CA ASP A 65 14.79 -11.71 15.50
C ASP A 65 14.08 -10.55 14.83
N SER A 66 14.83 -9.76 14.03
CA SER A 66 14.31 -8.64 13.28
C SER A 66 14.07 -7.37 14.11
N PHE A 67 14.92 -6.38 13.94
CA PHE A 67 14.85 -5.11 14.66
C PHE A 67 15.08 -3.93 13.71
N ALA A 68 14.51 -2.76 14.03
CA ALA A 68 14.74 -1.50 13.34
C ALA A 68 14.91 -0.36 14.34
N ASN A 69 15.82 0.58 14.08
CA ASN A 69 16.02 1.75 14.94
C ASN A 69 15.67 3.08 14.27
N GLU A 70 15.67 4.16 15.02
CA GLU A 70 15.32 5.51 14.57
C GLU A 70 16.21 6.09 13.46
N TYR A 71 17.37 5.51 13.21
CA TYR A 71 18.23 5.85 12.08
C TYR A 71 17.92 4.99 10.83
N GLY A 72 16.89 4.16 10.88
CA GLY A 72 16.50 3.27 9.79
C GLY A 72 17.39 2.06 9.62
N VAL A 73 18.27 1.78 10.57
CA VAL A 73 19.08 0.57 10.53
C VAL A 73 18.25 -0.64 10.92
N CYS A 74 18.23 -1.62 10.03
CA CYS A 74 17.56 -2.92 10.25
C CYS A 74 18.60 -4.02 10.43
N ILE A 75 18.32 -5.00 11.29
CA ILE A 75 19.16 -6.16 11.50
C ILE A 75 18.33 -7.42 11.71
N THR A 76 18.75 -8.49 11.07
CA THR A 76 18.31 -9.87 11.29
C THR A 76 19.48 -10.82 11.09
N SER A 77 19.32 -12.13 11.28
CA SER A 77 20.47 -13.03 11.16
C SER A 77 20.11 -14.51 10.99
N ASP A 78 20.92 -15.20 10.21
CA ASP A 78 20.81 -16.64 9.96
C ASP A 78 21.96 -17.41 10.58
N GLN A 79 21.67 -18.54 11.22
CA GLN A 79 22.70 -19.44 11.67
C GLN A 79 23.47 -20.03 10.48
N CYS A 80 24.78 -19.86 10.46
CA CYS A 80 25.68 -20.36 9.42
C CYS A 80 26.86 -21.11 10.07
N PRO A 81 26.74 -22.41 10.36
CA PRO A 81 27.78 -23.15 11.08
C PRO A 81 29.14 -23.06 10.39
N SER A 82 30.15 -22.68 11.17
CA SER A 82 31.55 -22.63 10.76
C SER A 82 32.27 -23.90 11.15
N ARG A 83 33.42 -24.15 10.51
CA ARG A 83 34.29 -25.27 10.89
C ARG A 83 35.23 -24.97 12.07
N GLU A 84 35.17 -23.75 12.62
CA GLU A 84 35.95 -23.38 13.78
C GLU A 84 35.50 -24.16 15.02
N ASP A 85 36.42 -24.68 15.77
CA ASP A 85 36.18 -25.49 16.98
C ASP A 85 36.28 -24.68 18.28
N LYS A 86 36.90 -23.49 18.23
CA LYS A 86 37.06 -22.63 19.40
C LYS A 86 35.90 -21.68 19.52
N ALA A 87 35.14 -21.78 20.60
CA ALA A 87 34.01 -20.93 20.88
C ALA A 87 34.22 -20.22 22.23
N GLU A 88 34.35 -18.93 22.18
CA GLU A 88 34.33 -18.04 23.35
C GLU A 88 33.84 -16.64 22.92
N GLY A 89 33.16 -15.94 23.79
CA GLY A 89 32.74 -14.57 23.56
C GLY A 89 31.23 -14.38 23.64
N LEU A 90 30.73 -13.45 22.82
CA LEU A 90 29.34 -13.00 22.82
C LEU A 90 28.41 -14.00 22.13
N LEU A 91 27.15 -13.94 22.53
CA LEU A 91 26.05 -14.63 21.88
C LEU A 91 25.35 -13.72 20.87
N LEU A 92 24.53 -14.31 20.02
CA LEU A 92 23.87 -13.63 18.92
C LEU A 92 23.02 -12.42 19.37
N TYR A 93 22.28 -12.54 20.47
CA TYR A 93 21.40 -11.49 20.97
C TYR A 93 22.16 -10.29 21.54
N GLU A 94 23.34 -10.50 22.13
CA GLU A 94 24.18 -9.42 22.66
C GLU A 94 24.69 -8.51 21.51
N ILE A 95 25.06 -9.14 20.39
CA ILE A 95 25.50 -8.41 19.19
C ILE A 95 24.35 -7.64 18.58
N ARG A 96 23.18 -8.29 18.34
CA ARG A 96 22.00 -7.65 17.74
C ARG A 96 21.51 -6.47 18.59
N THR A 97 21.41 -6.66 19.90
CA THR A 97 20.99 -5.62 20.85
C THR A 97 21.96 -4.43 20.82
N THR A 98 23.26 -4.70 20.80
CA THR A 98 24.25 -3.61 20.74
C THR A 98 24.16 -2.85 19.43
N VAL A 99 23.98 -3.54 18.31
CA VAL A 99 23.84 -2.91 16.98
C VAL A 99 22.61 -2.02 16.94
N ILE A 100 21.43 -2.56 17.31
CA ILE A 100 20.19 -1.79 17.18
C ILE A 100 20.15 -0.57 18.09
N GLN A 101 20.82 -0.63 19.23
CA GLN A 101 20.93 0.49 20.18
C GLN A 101 21.90 1.58 19.74
N LYS A 102 22.89 1.29 18.88
CA LYS A 102 24.02 2.20 18.63
C LYS A 102 24.23 2.56 17.17
N ALA A 103 23.88 1.69 16.23
CA ALA A 103 24.18 1.90 14.82
C ALA A 103 23.40 3.07 14.23
N ARG A 104 24.07 3.92 13.44
CA ARG A 104 23.46 5.06 12.74
C ARG A 104 23.38 4.87 11.22
N SER A 105 23.94 3.79 10.70
CA SER A 105 23.86 3.36 9.32
C SER A 105 24.13 1.86 9.22
N ALA A 106 23.78 1.24 8.07
CA ALA A 106 24.12 -0.15 7.80
C ALA A 106 25.63 -0.40 7.91
N ARG A 107 26.45 0.50 7.38
CA ARG A 107 27.90 0.41 7.47
C ARG A 107 28.43 0.55 8.90
N ASP A 108 27.83 1.42 9.71
CA ASP A 108 28.15 1.55 11.13
C ASP A 108 27.81 0.26 11.88
N ALA A 109 26.70 -0.37 11.56
CA ALA A 109 26.33 -1.69 12.10
C ALA A 109 27.39 -2.76 11.79
N VAL A 110 27.92 -2.80 10.55
CA VAL A 110 29.03 -3.70 10.18
C VAL A 110 30.26 -3.47 11.05
N HIS A 111 30.63 -2.19 11.28
CA HIS A 111 31.77 -1.85 12.13
C HIS A 111 31.55 -2.25 13.60
N ILE A 112 30.34 -2.08 14.12
CA ILE A 112 29.99 -2.49 15.50
C ILE A 112 30.10 -4.01 15.63
N ILE A 113 29.49 -4.79 14.70
CA ILE A 113 29.58 -6.25 14.70
C ILE A 113 31.04 -6.69 14.64
N GLY A 114 31.79 -6.16 13.69
CA GLY A 114 33.20 -6.51 13.50
C GLY A 114 34.08 -6.19 14.70
N SER A 115 33.85 -5.06 15.36
CA SER A 115 34.58 -4.65 16.57
C SER A 115 34.26 -5.57 17.74
N LEU A 116 32.97 -5.87 17.96
CA LEU A 116 32.53 -6.77 19.04
C LEU A 116 33.15 -8.17 18.88
N VAL A 117 33.04 -8.75 17.66
CA VAL A 117 33.59 -10.07 17.36
C VAL A 117 35.12 -10.08 17.47
N SER A 118 35.80 -9.06 16.98
CA SER A 118 37.26 -8.99 17.07
C SER A 118 37.76 -8.84 18.52
N GLN A 119 37.02 -8.13 19.35
CA GLN A 119 37.39 -7.89 20.74
C GLN A 119 37.02 -9.05 21.66
N TYR A 120 35.79 -9.51 21.59
CA TYR A 120 35.24 -10.46 22.56
C TYR A 120 35.09 -11.89 22.03
N GLY A 121 35.09 -12.06 20.69
CA GLY A 121 34.77 -13.33 20.05
C GLY A 121 33.28 -13.59 19.91
N TYR A 122 32.96 -14.72 19.28
CA TYR A 122 31.60 -15.21 19.08
C TYR A 122 31.48 -16.67 19.54
N ALA A 123 30.58 -16.94 20.49
CA ALA A 123 30.52 -18.21 21.21
C ALA A 123 29.67 -19.28 20.52
N ASP A 124 28.76 -18.94 19.63
CA ASP A 124 27.87 -19.89 18.94
C ASP A 124 28.52 -20.43 17.65
N SER A 125 27.79 -21.28 16.91
CA SER A 125 28.27 -22.10 15.79
C SER A 125 28.81 -21.34 14.59
N GLY A 126 28.43 -20.09 14.43
CA GLY A 126 28.67 -19.19 13.32
C GLY A 126 27.35 -18.63 12.80
N ARG A 127 27.38 -17.43 12.22
CA ARG A 127 26.19 -16.69 11.84
C ARG A 127 26.47 -15.69 10.69
N THR A 128 25.46 -15.40 9.90
CA THR A 128 25.46 -14.23 9.01
C THR A 128 24.42 -13.25 9.49
N TYR A 129 24.84 -12.04 9.86
CA TYR A 129 23.95 -10.92 10.11
C TYR A 129 23.64 -10.22 8.79
N LEU A 130 22.37 -9.90 8.58
CA LEU A 130 21.90 -9.07 7.49
C LEU A 130 21.60 -7.71 8.10
N VAL A 131 22.26 -6.68 7.60
CA VAL A 131 22.04 -5.29 8.06
C VAL A 131 21.77 -4.40 6.86
N ALA A 132 20.80 -3.52 6.97
CA ALA A 132 20.43 -2.61 5.89
C ALA A 132 19.95 -1.27 6.44
N ASP A 133 20.01 -0.25 5.59
CA ASP A 133 19.39 1.05 5.78
C ASP A 133 18.82 1.56 4.44
N GLN A 134 18.31 2.79 4.40
CA GLN A 134 17.74 3.39 3.18
C GLN A 134 18.73 3.50 2.00
N LYS A 135 20.02 3.27 2.22
CA LYS A 135 21.08 3.48 1.21
C LYS A 135 21.70 2.19 0.71
N GLU A 136 21.90 1.23 1.62
CA GLU A 136 22.65 0.01 1.30
C GLU A 136 22.32 -1.16 2.23
N GLY A 137 22.65 -2.37 1.78
CA GLY A 137 22.59 -3.58 2.58
C GLY A 137 23.90 -4.34 2.60
N TRP A 138 24.14 -5.05 3.70
CA TRP A 138 25.36 -5.82 3.96
C TRP A 138 25.04 -7.18 4.55
N MET A 139 25.79 -8.19 4.15
CA MET A 139 25.87 -9.47 4.86
C MET A 139 27.16 -9.56 5.63
N VAL A 140 27.11 -9.86 6.92
CA VAL A 140 28.25 -9.93 7.84
C VAL A 140 28.38 -11.36 8.35
N ALA A 141 29.27 -12.13 7.75
CA ALA A 141 29.57 -13.50 8.15
C ALA A 141 30.52 -13.51 9.35
N VAL A 142 30.04 -14.04 10.47
CA VAL A 142 30.78 -14.18 11.73
C VAL A 142 31.02 -15.67 11.96
N VAL A 143 32.27 -16.04 12.18
CA VAL A 143 32.65 -17.41 12.57
C VAL A 143 32.78 -17.55 14.08
N LYS A 144 32.76 -18.75 14.60
CA LYS A 144 33.18 -18.97 15.98
C LYS A 144 34.51 -18.27 16.29
N GLY A 145 34.70 -17.74 17.49
CA GLY A 145 35.89 -16.98 17.86
C GLY A 145 35.91 -15.56 17.26
N HIS A 146 37.06 -15.08 16.78
CA HIS A 146 37.30 -13.66 16.56
C HIS A 146 37.31 -13.21 15.09
N HIS A 147 36.98 -14.10 14.14
CA HIS A 147 37.06 -13.77 12.73
C HIS A 147 35.69 -13.48 12.09
N TRP A 148 35.67 -12.54 11.17
CA TRP A 148 34.48 -12.12 10.46
C TRP A 148 34.85 -11.51 9.11
N VAL A 149 33.89 -11.48 8.19
CA VAL A 149 33.95 -10.75 6.92
C VAL A 149 32.57 -10.26 6.54
N ALA A 150 32.50 -9.08 5.95
CA ALA A 150 31.27 -8.49 5.43
C ALA A 150 31.42 -8.15 3.97
N GLN A 151 30.35 -8.33 3.23
CA GLN A 151 30.23 -7.93 1.83
C GLN A 151 28.98 -7.11 1.64
N ARG A 152 29.12 -5.96 0.95
CA ARG A 152 28.01 -5.11 0.53
C ARG A 152 27.25 -5.79 -0.59
N VAL A 153 25.94 -5.71 -0.56
CA VAL A 153 25.09 -6.10 -1.68
C VAL A 153 25.06 -4.94 -2.69
N PRO A 154 25.44 -5.14 -3.96
CA PRO A 154 25.36 -4.11 -4.98
C PRO A 154 23.94 -3.55 -5.12
N ASP A 155 23.84 -2.27 -5.53
CA ASP A 155 22.55 -1.57 -5.60
C ASP A 155 21.55 -2.21 -6.58
N ASP A 156 22.02 -2.89 -7.62
CA ASP A 156 21.21 -3.55 -8.66
C ASP A 156 21.16 -5.08 -8.53
N GLU A 157 21.56 -5.62 -7.36
CA GLU A 157 21.63 -7.06 -7.12
C GLU A 157 20.82 -7.50 -5.91
N ILE A 158 20.59 -8.82 -5.85
CA ILE A 158 19.95 -9.53 -4.74
C ILE A 158 20.93 -10.55 -4.18
N ALA A 159 21.05 -10.60 -2.86
CA ALA A 159 21.77 -11.63 -2.13
C ALA A 159 20.84 -12.44 -1.23
N THR A 160 21.03 -13.75 -1.15
CA THR A 160 20.23 -14.66 -0.34
C THR A 160 21.12 -15.47 0.61
N ILE A 161 20.59 -15.88 1.76
CA ILE A 161 21.31 -16.68 2.76
C ILE A 161 20.46 -17.84 3.27
N PRO A 162 20.81 -19.09 2.97
CA PRO A 162 20.04 -20.29 3.34
C PRO A 162 20.75 -21.13 4.41
N ASN A 163 21.22 -20.54 5.50
CA ASN A 163 21.96 -21.20 6.62
C ASN A 163 23.33 -21.79 6.24
N TYR A 164 24.01 -21.20 5.30
CA TYR A 164 25.45 -21.37 5.06
C TYR A 164 26.05 -20.07 4.53
N TYR A 165 27.34 -19.88 4.73
CA TYR A 165 27.99 -18.69 4.20
C TYR A 165 27.93 -18.63 2.67
N THR A 166 27.44 -17.51 2.13
CA THR A 166 27.37 -17.26 0.70
C THR A 166 28.48 -16.32 0.20
N ILE A 167 29.15 -15.59 1.10
CA ILE A 167 30.34 -14.80 0.76
C ILE A 167 31.44 -15.76 0.27
N GLY A 168 31.84 -15.57 -0.98
CA GLY A 168 32.86 -16.38 -1.65
C GLY A 168 34.23 -15.73 -1.65
N GLU A 169 34.71 -15.27 -2.82
CA GLU A 169 35.95 -14.52 -2.94
C GLU A 169 35.84 -13.17 -2.25
N ILE A 170 36.90 -12.79 -1.53
CA ILE A 170 36.92 -11.52 -0.79
C ILE A 170 38.09 -10.63 -1.23
N ASN A 171 37.86 -9.34 -1.28
CA ASN A 171 38.89 -8.34 -1.56
C ASN A 171 38.92 -7.23 -0.47
N LEU A 172 39.62 -7.48 0.62
CA LEU A 172 39.72 -6.52 1.74
C LEU A 172 40.48 -5.20 1.38
N LYS A 173 41.03 -5.07 0.16
CA LYS A 173 41.55 -3.80 -0.33
C LYS A 173 40.45 -2.89 -0.86
N ASP A 174 39.35 -3.48 -1.34
CA ASP A 174 38.13 -2.78 -1.70
C ASP A 174 37.28 -2.52 -0.45
N THR A 175 37.61 -1.47 0.27
CA THR A 175 36.93 -1.11 1.50
C THR A 175 35.53 -0.52 1.28
N VAL A 176 35.11 -0.31 0.06
CA VAL A 176 33.72 0.08 -0.27
C VAL A 176 32.80 -1.13 -0.17
N ASN A 177 33.21 -2.26 -0.70
CA ASN A 177 32.39 -3.46 -0.81
C ASN A 177 32.75 -4.56 0.22
N PHE A 178 33.93 -4.51 0.83
CA PHE A 178 34.38 -5.53 1.78
C PHE A 178 34.97 -4.92 3.05
N LEU A 179 34.59 -5.51 4.17
CA LEU A 179 35.19 -5.26 5.50
C LEU A 179 35.46 -6.62 6.17
N GLY A 180 36.45 -6.70 7.06
CA GLY A 180 36.73 -7.97 7.75
C GLY A 180 38.01 -8.00 8.54
N SER A 181 38.23 -9.12 9.22
CA SER A 181 39.44 -9.40 9.99
C SER A 181 40.67 -9.41 9.07
N LYS A 182 41.66 -8.58 9.37
CA LYS A 182 42.85 -8.39 8.53
C LYS A 182 43.66 -9.67 8.32
N ASP A 183 43.60 -10.58 9.24
CA ASP A 183 44.36 -11.85 9.23
C ASP A 183 43.52 -13.06 8.80
N ILE A 184 42.28 -12.88 8.35
CA ILE A 184 41.32 -13.95 8.02
C ILE A 184 41.91 -15.00 7.04
N ILE A 185 42.62 -14.56 5.98
CA ILE A 185 43.28 -15.46 5.03
C ILE A 185 44.48 -16.17 5.67
N LYS A 186 45.29 -15.43 6.45
CA LYS A 186 46.45 -15.98 7.14
C LYS A 186 46.03 -17.04 8.17
N TYR A 187 44.92 -16.77 8.89
CA TYR A 187 44.35 -17.69 9.86
C TYR A 187 43.85 -18.98 9.17
N ALA A 188 43.09 -18.89 8.08
CA ALA A 188 42.65 -20.05 7.32
C ALA A 188 43.81 -20.94 6.85
N ARG A 189 44.89 -20.33 6.40
CA ARG A 189 46.13 -21.03 6.03
C ARG A 189 46.76 -21.77 7.24
N LYS A 190 46.87 -21.06 8.39
CA LYS A 190 47.39 -21.64 9.63
C LYS A 190 46.56 -22.84 10.10
N ARG A 191 45.25 -22.81 9.88
CA ARG A 191 44.32 -23.89 10.23
C ARG A 191 44.31 -25.03 9.20
N GLY A 192 44.99 -24.89 8.06
CA GLY A 192 44.96 -25.85 6.97
C GLY A 192 43.62 -25.88 6.19
N TRP A 193 42.85 -24.84 6.31
CA TRP A 193 41.56 -24.70 5.61
C TRP A 193 41.69 -24.07 4.21
N TYR A 194 42.87 -23.53 3.91
CA TYR A 194 43.20 -22.92 2.62
C TYR A 194 44.68 -23.13 2.30
N ASN A 195 44.94 -23.59 1.07
CA ASN A 195 46.29 -23.69 0.55
C ASN A 195 46.41 -22.97 -0.83
N PRO A 196 47.10 -21.81 -0.93
CA PRO A 196 47.16 -21.04 -2.15
C PRO A 196 47.84 -21.76 -3.33
N LYS A 197 48.49 -22.89 -3.10
CA LYS A 197 49.14 -23.69 -4.16
C LYS A 197 48.18 -24.67 -4.86
N THR A 198 47.10 -25.09 -4.15
CA THR A 198 46.15 -26.10 -4.63
C THR A 198 44.72 -25.55 -4.82
N ASP A 199 44.33 -24.57 -4.02
CA ASP A 199 42.93 -24.15 -3.92
C ASP A 199 42.59 -22.90 -4.75
N GLY A 200 43.59 -22.32 -5.46
CA GLY A 200 43.40 -21.14 -6.28
C GLY A 200 43.17 -19.86 -5.45
N ALA A 201 42.25 -19.00 -5.90
CA ALA A 201 41.84 -17.78 -5.16
C ALA A 201 41.25 -18.14 -3.82
N PHE A 202 41.44 -17.27 -2.82
CA PHE A 202 40.84 -17.48 -1.50
C PHE A 202 39.32 -17.30 -1.57
N ASN A 203 38.60 -18.34 -1.15
CA ASN A 203 37.16 -18.34 -1.02
C ASN A 203 36.78 -18.53 0.46
N PHE A 204 36.14 -17.51 1.05
CA PHE A 204 35.78 -17.53 2.47
C PHE A 204 34.83 -18.67 2.81
N ARG A 205 33.79 -18.87 2.00
CA ARG A 205 32.81 -19.93 2.18
C ARG A 205 33.46 -21.32 2.24
N HIS A 206 34.33 -21.63 1.30
CA HIS A 206 35.03 -22.91 1.27
C HIS A 206 36.01 -23.07 2.45
N ALA A 207 36.64 -21.98 2.85
CA ALA A 207 37.60 -22.02 3.95
C ALA A 207 36.93 -22.15 5.33
N TYR A 208 35.81 -21.46 5.56
CA TYR A 208 35.27 -21.30 6.92
C TYR A 208 33.95 -22.03 7.19
N ALA A 209 33.12 -22.34 6.17
CA ALA A 209 31.87 -23.06 6.40
C ALA A 209 32.08 -24.48 6.92
N ALA A 210 31.23 -24.96 7.78
CA ALA A 210 31.15 -26.35 8.10
C ALA A 210 30.76 -27.15 6.84
N PRO A 211 31.59 -28.10 6.33
CA PRO A 211 31.38 -28.77 5.03
C PRO A 211 29.96 -29.33 4.83
N ARG A 212 29.38 -29.87 5.89
CA ARG A 212 28.02 -30.45 5.87
C ARG A 212 26.93 -29.41 5.47
N THR A 213 27.15 -28.14 5.71
CA THR A 213 26.15 -27.09 5.40
C THR A 213 26.12 -26.77 3.92
N LEU A 214 27.25 -26.86 3.24
CA LEU A 214 27.39 -26.60 1.80
C LEU A 214 26.77 -27.73 0.95
N THR A 215 26.63 -28.93 1.48
CA THR A 215 26.04 -30.09 0.81
C THR A 215 24.67 -30.48 1.35
N SER A 216 24.12 -29.67 2.27
CA SER A 216 22.80 -29.91 2.84
C SER A 216 21.70 -29.74 1.76
N ASN A 217 20.99 -30.84 1.48
CA ASN A 217 19.92 -30.83 0.50
C ASN A 217 18.81 -29.80 0.84
N GLY A 218 18.49 -29.65 2.14
CA GLY A 218 17.51 -28.66 2.62
C GLY A 218 17.95 -27.22 2.29
N ASN A 219 19.21 -26.88 2.58
CA ASN A 219 19.78 -25.57 2.29
C ASN A 219 19.82 -25.30 0.78
N LEU A 220 20.32 -26.25 0.00
CA LEU A 220 20.45 -26.11 -1.45
C LEU A 220 19.10 -25.97 -2.15
N ARG A 221 18.07 -26.70 -1.72
CA ARG A 221 16.72 -26.60 -2.30
C ARG A 221 16.08 -25.22 -2.04
N ARG A 222 16.25 -24.65 -0.84
CA ARG A 222 15.74 -23.33 -0.49
C ARG A 222 16.49 -22.24 -1.28
N HIS A 223 17.81 -22.34 -1.35
CA HIS A 223 18.63 -21.42 -2.12
C HIS A 223 18.29 -21.50 -3.61
N LYS A 224 18.10 -22.72 -4.15
CA LYS A 224 17.69 -22.92 -5.53
C LYS A 224 16.36 -22.25 -5.85
N LEU A 225 15.33 -22.44 -5.00
CA LEU A 225 14.03 -21.80 -5.23
C LEU A 225 14.16 -20.26 -5.32
N ALA A 226 14.91 -19.65 -4.40
CA ALA A 226 15.08 -18.20 -4.41
C ALA A 226 15.85 -17.73 -5.66
N GLN A 227 16.92 -18.43 -6.04
CA GLN A 227 17.69 -18.04 -7.20
C GLN A 227 16.94 -18.30 -8.52
N ASP A 228 16.25 -19.42 -8.65
CA ASP A 228 15.40 -19.69 -9.82
C ASP A 228 14.33 -18.60 -10.00
N THR A 229 13.72 -18.16 -8.89
CA THR A 229 12.69 -17.11 -8.91
C THR A 229 13.23 -15.77 -9.41
N PHE A 230 14.41 -15.35 -8.95
CA PHE A 230 14.95 -14.04 -9.32
C PHE A 230 15.86 -14.07 -10.56
N PHE A 231 16.55 -15.17 -10.80
CA PHE A 231 17.62 -15.26 -11.81
C PHE A 231 17.36 -16.29 -12.92
N GLY A 232 16.37 -17.16 -12.75
CA GLY A 232 16.02 -18.20 -13.72
C GLY A 232 16.95 -19.41 -13.72
N ASP A 233 18.04 -19.40 -12.94
CA ASP A 233 19.01 -20.47 -12.81
C ASP A 233 19.64 -20.49 -11.42
N PHE A 234 20.29 -21.60 -11.06
CA PHE A 234 20.89 -21.82 -9.74
C PHE A 234 22.40 -21.93 -9.80
N ASP A 235 23.08 -21.03 -9.09
CA ASP A 235 24.51 -21.11 -8.82
C ASP A 235 24.80 -20.91 -7.33
N PRO A 236 25.06 -21.99 -6.56
CA PRO A 236 25.33 -21.88 -5.14
C PRO A 236 26.62 -21.12 -4.80
N GLU A 237 27.51 -20.91 -5.74
CA GLU A 237 28.78 -20.19 -5.55
C GLU A 237 28.63 -18.67 -5.59
N THR A 238 27.53 -18.17 -6.13
CA THR A 238 27.29 -16.73 -6.29
C THR A 238 26.81 -16.10 -4.99
N PHE A 239 27.43 -14.98 -4.58
CA PHE A 239 27.01 -14.19 -3.43
C PHE A 239 25.73 -13.40 -3.73
N SER A 240 25.72 -12.65 -4.84
CA SER A 240 24.60 -11.82 -5.28
C SER A 240 24.56 -11.74 -6.81
N ARG A 241 23.38 -11.46 -7.36
CA ARG A 241 23.18 -11.34 -8.81
C ARG A 241 22.11 -10.30 -9.11
N LYS A 242 22.17 -9.76 -10.32
CA LYS A 242 21.14 -8.92 -10.88
C LYS A 242 19.91 -9.77 -11.22
N PRO A 243 18.69 -9.39 -10.74
CA PRO A 243 17.47 -10.12 -11.08
C PRO A 243 17.12 -9.95 -12.57
N LEU A 244 16.38 -10.92 -13.12
CA LEU A 244 15.88 -10.87 -14.49
C LEU A 244 14.98 -9.65 -14.73
N GLN A 245 14.21 -9.28 -13.71
CA GLN A 245 13.37 -8.08 -13.68
C GLN A 245 13.35 -7.50 -12.30
N LYS A 246 13.08 -6.20 -12.18
CA LYS A 246 12.84 -5.56 -10.88
C LYS A 246 11.62 -6.19 -10.20
N PHE A 247 11.64 -6.26 -8.89
CA PHE A 247 10.56 -6.88 -8.14
C PHE A 247 10.06 -5.96 -7.02
N HIS A 248 8.87 -6.27 -6.55
CA HIS A 248 8.18 -5.56 -5.51
C HIS A 248 8.12 -6.40 -4.22
N ARG A 249 7.89 -5.77 -3.06
CA ARG A 249 7.75 -6.44 -1.77
C ARG A 249 6.83 -7.67 -1.80
N ARG A 250 5.75 -7.62 -2.56
CA ARG A 250 4.79 -8.75 -2.69
C ARG A 250 5.44 -10.02 -3.22
N HIS A 251 6.33 -9.90 -4.20
CA HIS A 251 7.06 -11.06 -4.74
C HIS A 251 8.00 -11.65 -3.68
N LEU A 252 8.61 -10.77 -2.87
CA LEU A 252 9.44 -11.21 -1.75
C LEU A 252 8.61 -11.91 -0.67
N SER A 253 7.45 -11.34 -0.32
CA SER A 253 6.49 -11.98 0.60
C SER A 253 6.04 -13.34 0.10
N GLN A 254 5.65 -13.44 -1.17
CA GLN A 254 5.25 -14.71 -1.79
C GLN A 254 6.36 -15.76 -1.68
N LEU A 255 7.59 -15.39 -2.04
CA LEU A 255 8.73 -16.30 -1.96
C LEU A 255 9.00 -16.78 -0.52
N LEU A 256 8.95 -15.87 0.47
CA LEU A 256 9.19 -16.22 1.88
C LEU A 256 8.08 -17.10 2.47
N THR A 257 6.88 -17.05 1.91
CA THR A 257 5.76 -17.91 2.34
C THR A 257 5.66 -19.22 1.57
N GLU A 258 6.49 -19.44 0.54
CA GLU A 258 6.49 -20.64 -0.30
C GLU A 258 7.43 -21.73 0.24
N ALA A 259 6.97 -22.98 0.20
CA ALA A 259 7.84 -24.14 0.53
C ALA A 259 8.81 -24.42 -0.64
N PRO A 260 10.08 -24.75 -0.39
CA PRO A 260 10.68 -25.13 0.90
C PRO A 260 11.30 -23.96 1.69
N ILE A 261 11.20 -22.70 1.27
CA ILE A 261 11.73 -21.57 2.06
C ILE A 261 10.94 -21.46 3.35
N ARG A 262 9.61 -21.41 3.27
CA ARG A 262 8.77 -21.60 4.45
C ARG A 262 8.85 -23.05 4.93
N GLN A 263 9.21 -23.23 6.18
CA GLN A 263 9.28 -24.50 6.86
C GLN A 263 8.06 -24.69 7.78
N LYS A 264 7.86 -25.91 8.29
CA LYS A 264 6.88 -26.16 9.39
C LYS A 264 7.28 -25.45 10.68
N THR A 265 8.55 -25.12 10.82
CA THR A 265 9.17 -24.43 11.95
C THR A 265 9.24 -22.93 11.76
N THR A 266 8.86 -22.39 10.61
CA THR A 266 8.78 -20.93 10.39
C THR A 266 7.70 -20.37 11.31
N VAL A 267 8.07 -19.45 12.19
CA VAL A 267 7.19 -18.82 13.18
C VAL A 267 6.95 -17.35 12.89
N LEU A 268 7.81 -16.72 12.08
CA LEU A 268 7.77 -15.31 11.76
C LEU A 268 8.35 -15.05 10.37
N THR A 269 7.70 -14.21 9.60
CA THR A 269 8.22 -13.61 8.36
C THR A 269 8.28 -12.11 8.55
N THR A 270 9.44 -11.49 8.31
CA THR A 270 9.61 -10.05 8.33
C THR A 270 10.17 -9.55 7.00
N ILE A 271 9.68 -8.41 6.54
CA ILE A 271 10.22 -7.71 5.38
C ILE A 271 10.39 -6.23 5.76
N PHE A 272 11.60 -5.73 5.70
CA PHE A 272 11.89 -4.31 5.85
C PHE A 272 11.91 -3.66 4.47
N THR A 273 11.16 -2.57 4.32
CA THR A 273 11.19 -1.71 3.14
C THR A 273 11.68 -0.33 3.57
N MET A 274 12.71 0.19 2.88
CA MET A 274 13.43 1.35 3.34
C MET A 274 13.35 2.47 2.30
N ASN A 275 12.32 3.32 2.45
CA ASN A 275 12.01 4.41 1.53
C ASN A 275 12.90 5.65 1.80
N PRO A 276 13.82 6.02 0.89
CA PRO A 276 14.71 7.16 1.09
C PRO A 276 14.03 8.53 0.95
N ALA A 277 12.79 8.60 0.49
CA ALA A 277 12.05 9.86 0.36
C ALA A 277 11.54 10.40 1.72
N PHE A 278 11.55 9.57 2.77
CA PHE A 278 11.12 9.93 4.10
C PHE A 278 12.28 9.89 5.11
N PRO A 279 12.17 10.62 6.22
CA PRO A 279 13.10 10.42 7.34
C PRO A 279 13.15 8.95 7.77
N PRO A 280 14.31 8.43 8.17
CA PRO A 280 14.50 7.01 8.47
C PRO A 280 13.44 6.40 9.39
N GLN A 281 13.02 7.16 10.41
CA GLN A 281 12.02 6.72 11.39
C GLN A 281 10.66 6.42 10.78
N LYS A 282 10.30 7.10 9.67
CA LYS A 282 9.04 6.93 8.93
C LYS A 282 9.23 6.11 7.67
N GLY A 283 10.38 6.28 7.00
CA GLY A 283 10.68 5.62 5.74
C GLY A 283 11.07 4.16 5.88
N THR A 284 11.49 3.73 7.07
CA THR A 284 11.80 2.32 7.35
C THR A 284 10.58 1.65 7.95
N VAL A 285 9.97 0.75 7.19
CA VAL A 285 8.79 -0.01 7.57
C VAL A 285 9.15 -1.49 7.66
N VAL A 286 8.80 -2.14 8.75
CA VAL A 286 8.84 -3.60 8.87
C VAL A 286 7.44 -4.17 8.71
N TRP A 287 7.30 -5.09 7.78
CA TRP A 287 6.12 -5.88 7.52
C TRP A 287 6.26 -7.19 8.25
N VAL A 288 5.32 -7.47 9.14
CA VAL A 288 5.34 -8.65 10.00
C VAL A 288 4.23 -9.60 9.59
N GLY A 289 4.59 -10.82 9.25
CA GLY A 289 3.67 -11.86 8.85
C GLY A 289 3.93 -13.16 9.59
N PHE A 290 2.89 -14.01 9.66
CA PHE A 290 2.97 -15.36 10.19
C PHE A 290 2.93 -16.38 9.06
N PRO A 291 3.33 -17.65 9.33
CA PRO A 291 3.39 -18.66 8.29
C PRO A 291 2.08 -18.81 7.51
N GLY A 292 2.17 -18.67 6.20
CA GLY A 292 1.02 -18.81 5.30
C GLY A 292 0.19 -17.55 5.07
N GLN A 293 0.56 -16.41 5.68
CA GLN A 293 -0.06 -15.12 5.36
C GLN A 293 0.48 -14.54 4.08
N ASP A 294 -0.42 -14.01 3.25
CA ASP A 294 -0.06 -13.24 2.07
C ASP A 294 0.46 -11.84 2.42
N ALA A 295 0.94 -11.12 1.41
CA ALA A 295 1.47 -9.78 1.59
C ALA A 295 0.44 -8.76 2.11
N ALA A 296 -0.83 -8.94 1.79
CA ALA A 296 -1.91 -8.04 2.20
C ALA A 296 -2.27 -8.20 3.68
N SER A 297 -2.03 -9.39 4.22
CA SER A 297 -2.32 -9.73 5.62
C SER A 297 -1.16 -9.44 6.58
N GLN A 298 -0.04 -8.89 6.11
CA GLN A 298 1.11 -8.55 6.95
C GLN A 298 0.90 -7.21 7.65
N SER A 299 1.17 -7.14 8.94
CA SER A 299 1.15 -5.89 9.71
C SER A 299 2.39 -5.05 9.43
N GLN A 300 2.23 -3.73 9.42
CA GLN A 300 3.34 -2.79 9.19
C GLN A 300 3.64 -1.96 10.44
N TRP A 301 4.92 -1.76 10.70
CA TRP A 301 5.43 -1.08 11.88
C TRP A 301 6.55 -0.12 11.52
N THR A 302 6.61 1.02 12.19
CA THR A 302 7.73 1.96 12.10
C THR A 302 8.26 2.29 13.49
N VAL A 303 9.47 2.80 13.58
CA VAL A 303 10.06 3.18 14.89
C VAL A 303 9.29 4.31 15.57
N PHE A 304 8.50 5.07 14.84
CA PHE A 304 7.61 6.08 15.39
C PHE A 304 6.29 5.54 15.95
N MET A 305 5.93 4.31 15.62
CA MET A 305 4.67 3.76 16.11
C MET A 305 4.74 3.55 17.62
N ARG A 306 3.82 4.18 18.32
CA ARG A 306 3.57 3.88 19.72
C ARG A 306 2.77 2.60 19.79
N VAL A 307 3.31 1.57 20.42
CA VAL A 307 2.57 0.35 20.71
C VAL A 307 1.47 0.71 21.73
N PRO A 308 0.19 0.43 21.46
CA PRO A 308 -0.90 0.73 22.39
C PRO A 308 -0.69 0.06 23.75
N GLU A 309 -1.17 0.66 24.84
CA GLU A 309 -1.11 0.09 26.18
C GLU A 309 -1.86 -1.24 26.31
N SER A 310 -2.84 -1.48 25.42
CA SER A 310 -3.57 -2.76 25.31
C SER A 310 -2.71 -3.89 24.76
N CYS A 311 -1.55 -3.58 24.15
CA CYS A 311 -0.59 -4.57 23.67
C CYS A 311 0.30 -5.01 24.81
N HIS A 312 -0.10 -6.04 25.52
CA HIS A 312 0.67 -6.57 26.63
C HIS A 312 1.90 -7.32 26.17
N ARG A 313 3.01 -7.09 26.87
CA ARG A 313 4.17 -7.94 26.79
C ARG A 313 3.94 -9.16 27.68
N TYR A 314 3.80 -10.31 27.07
CA TYR A 314 3.69 -11.56 27.83
C TYR A 314 5.06 -12.07 28.28
N ALA A 315 5.12 -12.61 29.49
CA ALA A 315 6.36 -13.15 30.02
C ALA A 315 6.69 -14.55 29.44
N THR A 316 5.67 -15.33 29.10
CA THR A 316 5.82 -16.68 28.54
C THR A 316 4.87 -16.92 27.37
N ALA A 317 5.19 -17.89 26.51
CA ALA A 317 4.32 -18.31 25.43
C ALA A 317 2.99 -18.89 25.95
N ASP A 318 3.00 -19.64 27.03
CA ASP A 318 1.81 -20.22 27.63
C ASP A 318 0.85 -19.14 28.14
N GLU A 319 1.38 -18.10 28.81
CA GLU A 319 0.58 -16.94 29.23
C GLU A 319 -0.07 -16.22 28.03
N ALA A 320 0.68 -16.02 26.96
CA ALA A 320 0.16 -15.37 25.77
C ALA A 320 -0.96 -16.20 25.11
N ILE A 321 -0.77 -17.51 25.00
CA ILE A 321 -1.76 -18.43 24.41
C ILE A 321 -3.02 -18.47 25.29
N GLU A 322 -2.89 -18.62 26.60
CA GLU A 322 -4.00 -18.69 27.54
C GLU A 322 -4.86 -17.41 27.51
N LYS A 323 -4.23 -16.24 27.43
CA LYS A 323 -4.94 -14.95 27.47
C LYS A 323 -5.58 -14.56 26.15
N HIS A 324 -5.05 -15.01 25.02
CA HIS A 324 -5.57 -14.62 23.70
C HIS A 324 -6.53 -15.63 23.07
N PHE A 325 -6.47 -16.90 23.44
CA PHE A 325 -7.26 -17.93 22.79
C PHE A 325 -8.16 -18.66 23.77
N THR A 326 -9.46 -18.68 23.49
CA THR A 326 -10.43 -19.48 24.23
C THR A 326 -10.31 -20.96 23.96
N ASP A 327 -9.70 -21.34 22.82
CA ASP A 327 -9.38 -22.70 22.42
C ASP A 327 -7.92 -22.75 21.98
N THR A 328 -7.06 -23.18 22.89
CA THR A 328 -5.61 -23.21 22.69
C THR A 328 -5.18 -24.30 21.70
N GLY A 329 -6.05 -25.27 21.34
CA GLY A 329 -5.74 -26.33 20.39
C GLY A 329 -5.63 -25.86 18.94
N ASN A 330 -6.33 -24.79 18.58
CA ASN A 330 -6.41 -24.28 17.22
C ASN A 330 -5.86 -22.85 17.06
N TYR A 331 -5.04 -22.38 18.00
CA TYR A 331 -4.59 -21.00 17.96
C TYR A 331 -3.78 -20.65 16.68
N ARG A 332 -3.06 -21.57 16.05
CA ARG A 332 -2.36 -21.36 14.80
C ARG A 332 -3.29 -21.05 13.63
N GLU A 333 -4.47 -21.66 13.60
CA GLU A 333 -5.50 -21.34 12.59
C GLU A 333 -6.14 -19.99 12.84
N ARG A 334 -6.26 -19.60 14.11
CA ARG A 334 -6.85 -18.32 14.54
C ARG A 334 -5.85 -17.21 14.67
N TRP A 335 -4.57 -17.52 14.83
CA TRP A 335 -3.49 -16.56 14.98
C TRP A 335 -3.51 -15.42 13.95
N PRO A 336 -3.61 -15.67 12.64
CA PRO A 336 -3.69 -14.60 11.66
C PRO A 336 -4.83 -13.62 11.94
N ASN A 337 -5.97 -14.13 12.41
CA ASN A 337 -7.16 -13.33 12.62
C ASN A 337 -7.16 -12.61 13.98
N HIS A 338 -6.62 -13.21 15.03
CA HIS A 338 -6.65 -12.66 16.39
C HIS A 338 -5.52 -11.71 16.69
N PHE A 339 -4.30 -12.05 16.32
CA PHE A 339 -3.13 -11.25 16.64
C PHE A 339 -3.09 -9.94 15.86
N TYR A 340 -3.55 -9.96 14.62
CA TYR A 340 -3.58 -8.81 13.74
C TYR A 340 -4.56 -7.73 14.18
N TRP A 341 -5.74 -8.10 14.59
CA TRP A 341 -6.78 -7.12 14.87
C TRP A 341 -6.47 -6.22 16.06
N HIS A 342 -5.70 -6.68 17.03
CA HIS A 342 -5.27 -5.87 18.17
C HIS A 342 -4.09 -4.94 17.86
N TYR A 343 -3.28 -5.24 16.83
CA TYR A 343 -2.08 -4.46 16.48
C TYR A 343 -2.23 -3.63 15.21
N PHE A 344 -3.29 -3.85 14.43
CA PHE A 344 -3.48 -3.23 13.12
C PHE A 344 -3.90 -1.76 13.17
N TYR A 345 -4.43 -1.31 14.30
CA TYR A 345 -4.96 0.04 14.45
C TYR A 345 -4.32 0.75 15.63
N PRO A 346 -3.05 1.17 15.52
CA PRO A 346 -2.56 2.14 16.47
C PRO A 346 -3.42 3.40 16.33
N GLU A 347 -3.90 3.91 17.44
CA GLU A 347 -4.56 5.21 17.55
C GLU A 347 -3.61 6.38 17.21
N THR A 348 -2.58 6.15 16.41
CA THR A 348 -1.52 7.11 16.13
C THR A 348 -1.50 7.46 14.66
N ASP A 349 -1.38 8.74 14.38
CA ASP A 349 -1.25 9.45 13.09
C ASP A 349 -0.19 8.92 12.11
N ILE A 350 0.43 7.79 12.37
CA ILE A 350 1.65 7.34 11.66
C ILE A 350 1.30 6.57 10.39
N ASP A 351 0.12 5.95 10.31
CA ASP A 351 -0.31 5.18 9.15
C ASP A 351 -1.14 6.00 8.14
N VAL A 352 -1.34 7.26 8.40
CA VAL A 352 -2.06 8.16 7.48
C VAL A 352 -1.12 8.76 6.44
N VAL A 353 -1.66 9.01 5.25
CA VAL A 353 -0.94 9.74 4.21
C VAL A 353 -0.60 11.15 4.71
N PRO A 354 0.62 11.66 4.51
CA PRO A 354 0.96 13.03 4.91
C PRO A 354 -0.04 14.03 4.34
N HIS A 355 -0.64 14.85 5.21
CA HIS A 355 -1.70 15.80 4.88
C HIS A 355 -1.47 17.15 5.57
N ASP A 356 -2.14 18.19 5.08
CA ASP A 356 -2.07 19.55 5.60
C ASP A 356 -3.35 19.95 6.32
N PHE A 357 -4.46 19.32 5.97
CA PHE A 357 -5.80 19.60 6.52
C PHE A 357 -6.46 18.29 6.99
N THR A 358 -7.10 18.35 8.15
CA THR A 358 -7.96 17.28 8.68
C THR A 358 -9.41 17.72 8.52
N VAL A 359 -10.21 16.97 7.76
CA VAL A 359 -11.64 17.22 7.56
C VAL A 359 -12.46 16.42 8.55
N TYR A 360 -12.17 15.13 8.66
CA TYR A 360 -12.88 14.25 9.58
C TYR A 360 -12.01 13.11 10.11
N VAL A 361 -12.17 12.84 11.40
CA VAL A 361 -11.59 11.67 12.09
C VAL A 361 -12.74 10.95 12.80
N PRO A 362 -12.93 9.65 12.54
CA PRO A 362 -13.97 8.86 13.19
C PRO A 362 -13.86 8.87 14.71
N ARG A 363 -15.03 8.83 15.37
CA ARG A 363 -15.15 8.83 16.83
C ARG A 363 -15.42 7.45 17.40
N GLN A 364 -16.02 6.58 16.57
CA GLN A 364 -16.29 5.20 16.98
C GLN A 364 -15.05 4.32 16.79
N PRO A 365 -14.92 3.27 17.61
CA PRO A 365 -13.91 2.24 17.38
C PRO A 365 -14.08 1.57 16.02
N ARG A 366 -12.97 1.23 15.37
CA ARG A 366 -12.97 0.59 14.06
C ARG A 366 -13.41 -0.88 14.10
N THR A 367 -13.29 -1.53 15.25
CA THR A 367 -13.62 -2.94 15.43
C THR A 367 -15.13 -3.14 15.60
N GLU A 368 -15.71 -4.12 14.90
CA GLU A 368 -17.14 -4.40 14.94
C GLU A 368 -17.66 -4.73 16.36
N SER A 369 -16.84 -5.39 17.18
CA SER A 369 -17.20 -5.81 18.54
C SER A 369 -17.28 -4.66 19.54
N GLU A 370 -16.69 -3.52 19.24
CA GLU A 370 -16.64 -2.35 20.12
C GLU A 370 -17.56 -1.21 19.67
N ARG A 371 -18.18 -1.33 18.48
CA ARG A 371 -19.09 -0.31 17.95
C ARG A 371 -20.41 -0.28 18.73
N ASP A 372 -20.87 0.91 19.03
CA ASP A 372 -22.22 1.14 19.47
C ASP A 372 -23.16 1.23 18.26
N ILE A 373 -23.83 0.13 17.94
CA ILE A 373 -24.74 0.04 16.77
C ILE A 373 -25.96 0.98 16.87
N SER A 374 -26.21 1.59 18.01
CA SER A 374 -27.26 2.60 18.20
C SER A 374 -26.82 4.03 17.86
N GLN A 375 -25.52 4.24 17.67
CA GLN A 375 -24.94 5.50 17.25
C GLN A 375 -24.74 5.55 15.73
N PRO A 376 -24.68 6.73 15.13
CA PRO A 376 -24.31 6.88 13.72
C PRO A 376 -22.98 6.19 13.42
N GLY A 377 -22.96 5.32 12.39
CA GLY A 377 -21.74 4.70 11.89
C GLY A 377 -20.84 5.76 11.28
N ASP A 378 -19.56 5.80 11.66
CA ASP A 378 -18.61 6.80 11.16
C ASP A 378 -17.23 6.23 10.82
N THR A 379 -17.09 4.92 10.84
CA THR A 379 -15.82 4.22 10.58
C THR A 379 -15.60 3.87 9.11
N PHE A 380 -16.55 4.18 8.25
CA PHE A 380 -16.42 4.18 6.79
C PHE A 380 -16.72 5.59 6.28
N ASN A 381 -15.77 6.22 5.58
CA ASN A 381 -15.88 7.56 5.01
C ASN A 381 -15.31 7.54 3.60
N ASP A 382 -16.17 7.65 2.58
CA ASP A 382 -15.76 7.50 1.19
C ASP A 382 -16.55 8.43 0.24
N HIS A 383 -16.21 8.38 -1.05
CA HIS A 383 -16.81 9.22 -2.10
C HIS A 383 -16.74 10.72 -1.74
N PHE A 384 -15.57 11.17 -1.31
CA PHE A 384 -15.36 12.45 -0.69
C PHE A 384 -15.29 13.60 -1.71
N HIS A 385 -16.15 14.59 -1.54
CA HIS A 385 -16.20 15.78 -2.39
C HIS A 385 -16.08 17.06 -1.59
N VAL A 386 -15.26 17.98 -2.07
CA VAL A 386 -15.20 19.36 -1.58
C VAL A 386 -15.53 20.32 -2.71
N LEU A 387 -16.52 21.19 -2.47
CA LEU A 387 -16.89 22.28 -3.37
C LEU A 387 -16.34 23.60 -2.82
N GLU A 388 -15.90 24.46 -3.73
CA GLU A 388 -15.60 25.86 -3.44
C GLU A 388 -16.83 26.74 -3.70
N ASP A 389 -17.05 27.70 -2.81
CA ASP A 389 -17.90 28.85 -3.00
C ASP A 389 -17.06 30.12 -2.88
N PRO A 390 -16.40 30.55 -3.97
CA PRO A 390 -15.54 31.72 -3.93
C PRO A 390 -16.30 33.02 -3.57
N ALA A 391 -17.58 33.08 -3.90
CA ALA A 391 -18.41 34.25 -3.63
C ALA A 391 -18.63 34.46 -2.12
N ARG A 392 -18.68 33.40 -1.35
CA ARG A 392 -18.84 33.43 0.10
C ARG A 392 -17.55 33.11 0.88
N GLY A 393 -16.49 32.70 0.19
CA GLY A 393 -15.24 32.26 0.81
C GLY A 393 -15.38 30.97 1.63
N LEU A 394 -16.29 30.08 1.23
CA LEU A 394 -16.61 28.84 1.92
C LEU A 394 -16.15 27.62 1.14
N LEU A 395 -15.87 26.53 1.89
CA LEU A 395 -15.75 25.19 1.38
C LEU A 395 -16.89 24.33 1.92
N TYR A 396 -17.44 23.48 1.08
CA TYR A 396 -18.49 22.51 1.43
C TYR A 396 -18.00 21.10 1.18
N ALA A 397 -17.99 20.28 2.23
CA ALA A 397 -17.57 18.87 2.19
C ALA A 397 -18.79 17.96 2.22
N PHE A 398 -18.79 16.94 1.36
CA PHE A 398 -19.82 15.90 1.27
C PHE A 398 -19.15 14.54 1.15
N TRP A 399 -19.67 13.55 1.86
CA TRP A 399 -19.19 12.18 1.75
C TRP A 399 -20.24 11.16 2.16
N THR A 400 -20.04 9.90 1.75
CA THR A 400 -20.80 8.78 2.28
C THR A 400 -20.12 8.32 3.56
N GLN A 401 -20.91 8.14 4.63
CA GLN A 401 -20.45 7.69 5.94
C GLN A 401 -21.27 6.48 6.38
N GLY A 402 -20.66 5.57 7.16
CA GLY A 402 -21.31 4.37 7.69
C GLY A 402 -20.40 3.58 8.62
N SER A 403 -20.84 2.40 9.03
CA SER A 403 -20.03 1.51 9.88
C SER A 403 -18.94 0.79 9.11
N PHE A 404 -19.22 0.35 7.89
CA PHE A 404 -18.29 -0.29 6.97
C PHE A 404 -18.83 -0.19 5.54
N GLU A 405 -18.01 -0.48 4.54
CA GLU A 405 -18.44 -0.46 3.14
C GLU A 405 -19.58 -1.45 2.90
N THR A 406 -20.64 -1.00 2.25
CA THR A 406 -21.89 -1.75 2.01
C THR A 406 -22.74 -2.02 3.25
N ALA A 407 -22.50 -1.30 4.34
CA ALA A 407 -23.32 -1.41 5.55
C ALA A 407 -24.74 -0.83 5.33
N ASN A 408 -25.71 -1.39 6.04
CA ASN A 408 -27.11 -0.91 5.96
C ASN A 408 -27.35 0.44 6.67
N ASP A 409 -26.31 1.04 7.22
CA ASP A 409 -26.32 2.35 7.85
C ASP A 409 -25.54 3.42 7.07
N GLU A 410 -25.20 3.14 5.81
CA GLU A 410 -24.59 4.15 4.96
C GLU A 410 -25.54 5.34 4.75
N HIS A 411 -25.00 6.53 4.95
CA HIS A 411 -25.69 7.80 4.89
C HIS A 411 -24.81 8.89 4.32
N VAL A 412 -25.43 9.93 3.77
CA VAL A 412 -24.73 11.09 3.23
C VAL A 412 -24.63 12.18 4.27
N VAL A 413 -23.44 12.71 4.48
CA VAL A 413 -23.14 13.78 5.44
C VAL A 413 -22.58 15.02 4.77
N PHE A 414 -22.71 16.16 5.46
CA PHE A 414 -22.28 17.48 5.04
C PHE A 414 -21.51 18.16 6.17
N SER A 415 -20.44 18.87 5.80
CA SER A 415 -19.71 19.78 6.67
C SER A 415 -19.25 21.01 5.89
N LYS A 416 -18.93 22.11 6.55
CA LYS A 416 -18.42 23.33 5.91
C LYS A 416 -17.25 23.95 6.66
N SER A 417 -16.41 24.64 5.91
CA SER A 417 -15.27 25.42 6.41
C SER A 417 -15.37 26.86 5.95
N ALA A 418 -15.05 27.80 6.85
CA ALA A 418 -14.99 29.24 6.57
C ALA A 418 -13.56 29.80 6.67
N ASP A 419 -12.57 28.96 6.83
CA ASP A 419 -11.16 29.34 7.06
C ASP A 419 -10.17 28.63 6.10
N GLY A 420 -10.67 28.24 4.93
CA GLY A 420 -9.88 27.58 3.89
C GLY A 420 -9.52 26.12 4.21
N GLY A 421 -10.37 25.42 4.96
CA GLY A 421 -10.21 24.01 5.28
C GLY A 421 -9.43 23.72 6.57
N ARG A 422 -9.03 24.74 7.33
CA ARG A 422 -8.29 24.58 8.59
C ARG A 422 -9.18 24.05 9.71
N SER A 423 -10.45 24.43 9.71
CA SER A 423 -11.46 23.87 10.59
C SER A 423 -12.76 23.59 9.85
N TRP A 424 -13.51 22.61 10.32
CA TRP A 424 -14.76 22.15 9.72
C TRP A 424 -15.87 22.07 10.76
N SER A 425 -17.10 22.36 10.33
CA SER A 425 -18.28 22.21 11.19
C SER A 425 -18.51 20.73 11.53
N GLU A 426 -19.25 20.49 12.61
CA GLU A 426 -19.76 19.15 12.89
C GLU A 426 -20.53 18.62 11.68
N PRO A 427 -20.35 17.32 11.32
CA PRO A 427 -21.08 16.69 10.23
C PRO A 427 -22.58 16.68 10.46
N VAL A 428 -23.34 16.98 9.43
CA VAL A 428 -24.81 16.94 9.41
C VAL A 428 -25.26 15.84 8.48
N ILE A 429 -26.07 14.91 8.95
CA ILE A 429 -26.64 13.82 8.15
C ILE A 429 -27.77 14.38 7.29
N LEU A 430 -27.65 14.21 5.97
CA LEU A 430 -28.63 14.72 5.00
C LEU A 430 -29.55 13.62 4.42
N ALA A 431 -29.09 12.38 4.36
CA ALA A 431 -29.86 11.27 3.78
C ALA A 431 -29.35 9.92 4.29
N GLY A 432 -30.19 8.87 4.20
CA GLY A 432 -29.83 7.50 4.55
C GLY A 432 -30.13 7.12 6.01
N SER A 433 -29.66 5.95 6.41
CA SER A 433 -29.82 5.45 7.77
C SER A 433 -28.58 5.75 8.60
N PRO A 434 -28.71 6.44 9.74
CA PRO A 434 -27.54 6.76 10.55
C PRO A 434 -27.04 5.58 11.40
N THR A 435 -27.83 4.53 11.65
CA THR A 435 -27.46 3.48 12.60
C THR A 435 -27.75 2.06 12.09
N LEU A 436 -26.98 1.08 12.54
CA LEU A 436 -27.23 -0.34 12.29
C LEU A 436 -28.39 -0.89 13.15
N ALA A 437 -28.74 -0.22 14.27
CA ALA A 437 -29.85 -0.64 15.13
C ALA A 437 -31.22 -0.42 14.49
N ASP A 438 -31.35 0.59 13.62
CA ASP A 438 -32.57 0.88 12.85
C ASP A 438 -32.19 1.14 11.38
N PRO A 439 -31.80 0.09 10.62
CA PRO A 439 -31.34 0.25 9.26
C PRO A 439 -32.50 0.65 8.33
N LYS A 440 -32.25 1.68 7.53
CA LYS A 440 -33.12 2.16 6.45
C LYS A 440 -32.42 1.99 5.11
N PRO A 441 -33.12 2.21 3.99
CA PRO A 441 -32.43 2.22 2.70
C PRO A 441 -31.23 3.16 2.67
N VAL A 442 -30.12 2.67 2.16
CA VAL A 442 -28.84 3.34 2.07
C VAL A 442 -28.92 4.58 1.18
N ALA A 443 -28.23 5.65 1.54
CA ALA A 443 -27.95 6.81 0.69
C ALA A 443 -26.45 6.97 0.50
N ALA A 444 -26.01 6.94 -0.75
CA ALA A 444 -24.58 7.01 -1.10
C ALA A 444 -24.36 7.66 -2.47
N TRP A 445 -23.09 7.82 -2.87
CA TRP A 445 -22.69 8.33 -4.19
C TRP A 445 -23.23 9.72 -4.47
N GLN A 446 -23.01 10.62 -3.54
CA GLN A 446 -23.51 11.98 -3.59
C GLN A 446 -22.82 12.81 -4.67
N GLN A 447 -23.58 13.72 -5.27
CA GLN A 447 -23.17 14.58 -6.37
C GLN A 447 -23.52 16.03 -6.01
N PRO A 448 -22.58 16.75 -5.41
CA PRO A 448 -22.80 18.16 -5.09
C PRO A 448 -22.56 19.05 -6.31
N MET A 449 -23.43 20.05 -6.49
CA MET A 449 -23.32 21.09 -7.50
C MET A 449 -23.71 22.44 -6.88
N ILE A 450 -23.24 23.53 -7.46
CA ILE A 450 -23.60 24.89 -7.03
C ILE A 450 -24.08 25.70 -8.23
N SER A 451 -25.26 26.30 -8.14
CA SER A 451 -25.79 27.17 -9.20
C SER A 451 -25.10 28.53 -9.20
N ARG A 452 -25.34 29.32 -10.24
CA ARG A 452 -24.79 30.69 -10.34
C ARG A 452 -25.32 31.61 -9.24
N SER A 453 -26.52 31.39 -8.73
CA SER A 453 -27.10 32.13 -7.61
C SER A 453 -26.46 31.78 -6.29
N GLY A 454 -25.76 30.64 -6.21
CA GLY A 454 -25.17 30.07 -5.01
C GLY A 454 -26.07 29.04 -4.29
N ARG A 455 -27.17 28.58 -4.93
CA ARG A 455 -27.92 27.43 -4.45
C ARG A 455 -27.05 26.17 -4.52
N ILE A 456 -26.96 25.43 -3.42
CA ILE A 456 -26.23 24.18 -3.35
C ILE A 456 -27.20 23.04 -3.59
N TYR A 457 -26.95 22.21 -4.59
CA TYR A 457 -27.66 20.96 -4.83
C TYR A 457 -26.82 19.79 -4.33
N LEU A 458 -27.49 18.84 -3.71
CA LEU A 458 -26.93 17.56 -3.33
C LEU A 458 -27.84 16.45 -3.87
N LEU A 459 -27.36 15.69 -4.83
CA LEU A 459 -28.05 14.52 -5.35
C LEU A 459 -27.33 13.24 -4.88
N TRP A 460 -28.04 12.11 -4.76
CA TRP A 460 -27.45 10.85 -4.33
C TRP A 460 -28.21 9.64 -4.88
N ASN A 461 -27.57 8.47 -4.84
CA ASN A 461 -28.26 7.20 -5.02
C ASN A 461 -28.97 6.84 -3.72
N GLN A 462 -30.32 6.78 -3.76
CA GLN A 462 -31.16 6.30 -2.68
C GLN A 462 -31.55 4.87 -2.97
N GLU A 463 -30.95 3.90 -2.30
CA GLU A 463 -31.38 2.51 -2.44
C GLU A 463 -32.83 2.36 -2.02
N THR A 464 -33.55 1.51 -2.72
CA THR A 464 -34.97 1.26 -2.44
C THR A 464 -35.21 0.07 -1.53
N THR A 465 -34.17 -0.77 -1.36
CA THR A 465 -34.19 -1.93 -0.46
C THR A 465 -32.82 -2.14 0.17
N VAL A 466 -32.74 -2.66 1.38
CA VAL A 466 -31.49 -3.05 2.05
C VAL A 466 -30.85 -4.34 1.48
N LYS A 467 -31.23 -4.77 0.29
CA LYS A 467 -30.84 -6.09 -0.25
C LYS A 467 -29.79 -6.05 -1.35
N LYS A 468 -29.60 -4.94 -2.01
CA LYS A 468 -28.68 -4.86 -3.14
C LYS A 468 -28.02 -3.48 -3.22
N HIS A 469 -26.76 -3.46 -2.93
CA HIS A 469 -25.92 -2.27 -3.02
C HIS A 469 -25.94 -1.66 -4.43
N LEU A 470 -25.91 -0.34 -4.52
CA LEU A 470 -25.98 0.48 -5.74
C LEU A 470 -27.34 0.45 -6.48
N GLN A 471 -28.32 -0.36 -6.04
CA GLN A 471 -29.62 -0.42 -6.70
C GLN A 471 -30.59 0.62 -6.11
N GLY A 472 -30.72 1.74 -6.76
CA GLY A 472 -31.51 2.85 -6.21
C GLY A 472 -32.00 3.86 -7.23
N ILE A 473 -32.86 4.76 -6.73
CA ILE A 473 -33.35 5.94 -7.46
C ILE A 473 -32.46 7.14 -7.14
N MET A 474 -32.54 8.18 -7.95
CA MET A 474 -31.89 9.45 -7.65
C MET A 474 -32.81 10.29 -6.77
N CYS A 475 -32.29 10.72 -5.62
CA CYS A 475 -32.92 11.70 -4.75
C CYS A 475 -32.00 12.92 -4.57
N GLY A 476 -32.57 14.00 -4.09
CA GLY A 476 -31.77 15.19 -3.83
C GLY A 476 -32.41 16.17 -2.88
N ARG A 477 -31.64 17.15 -2.47
CA ARG A 477 -31.98 18.32 -1.67
C ARG A 477 -31.23 19.54 -2.23
N TYR A 478 -31.70 20.73 -1.84
CA TYR A 478 -30.92 21.95 -2.05
C TYR A 478 -30.87 22.81 -0.78
N SER A 479 -29.93 23.73 -0.77
CA SER A 479 -29.77 24.78 0.25
C SER A 479 -29.57 26.13 -0.43
N ASP A 480 -30.30 27.15 0.03
CA ASP A 480 -30.18 28.54 -0.44
C ASP A 480 -29.35 29.43 0.53
N ASP A 481 -28.99 28.87 1.71
CA ASP A 481 -28.38 29.61 2.81
C ASP A 481 -27.01 29.03 3.22
N ALA A 482 -26.22 28.60 2.23
CA ALA A 482 -24.88 28.04 2.44
C ALA A 482 -24.87 26.82 3.38
N GLY A 483 -25.85 25.94 3.24
CA GLY A 483 -25.96 24.70 4.02
C GLY A 483 -26.41 24.88 5.46
N ALA A 484 -26.99 26.04 5.82
CA ALA A 484 -27.58 26.24 7.14
C ALA A 484 -28.90 25.50 7.27
N THR A 485 -29.72 25.51 6.20
CA THR A 485 -30.93 24.71 6.09
C THR A 485 -31.00 24.00 4.74
N TRP A 486 -31.76 22.90 4.69
CA TRP A 486 -31.92 22.08 3.51
C TRP A 486 -33.39 21.82 3.20
N SER A 487 -33.75 21.80 1.92
CA SER A 487 -35.11 21.43 1.49
C SER A 487 -35.46 20.01 1.93
N GLU A 488 -36.74 19.64 1.90
CA GLU A 488 -37.12 18.22 2.01
C GLU A 488 -36.55 17.44 0.81
N PRO A 489 -36.22 16.14 1.00
CA PRO A 489 -35.70 15.32 -0.09
C PRO A 489 -36.78 15.07 -1.14
N GLU A 490 -36.40 15.22 -2.40
CA GLU A 490 -37.28 14.93 -3.53
C GLU A 490 -36.61 13.94 -4.49
N THR A 491 -37.44 13.21 -5.24
CA THR A 491 -36.95 12.31 -6.29
C THR A 491 -36.65 13.13 -7.55
N VAL A 492 -35.45 12.98 -8.09
CA VAL A 492 -35.10 13.47 -9.41
C VAL A 492 -35.73 12.51 -10.44
N PRO A 493 -36.39 13.03 -11.50
CA PRO A 493 -36.89 12.20 -12.59
C PRO A 493 -35.73 11.41 -13.20
N PHE A 494 -35.66 10.13 -12.85
CA PHE A 494 -34.50 9.30 -13.14
C PHE A 494 -34.83 8.16 -14.06
N PRO A 495 -33.79 7.63 -14.56
CA PRO A 495 -33.48 7.61 -15.96
C PRO A 495 -34.37 6.65 -16.70
N ILE A 496 -34.37 6.87 -17.97
CA ILE A 496 -34.81 5.92 -18.97
C ILE A 496 -34.30 4.54 -18.63
N ARG A 497 -35.17 3.56 -18.56
CA ARG A 497 -34.79 2.15 -18.45
C ARG A 497 -34.14 1.69 -19.74
N PHE A 498 -33.07 0.92 -19.59
CA PHE A 498 -32.39 0.29 -20.71
C PHE A 498 -32.60 -1.22 -20.69
N THR A 499 -32.33 -1.88 -21.81
CA THR A 499 -32.48 -3.31 -21.95
C THR A 499 -31.54 -4.11 -21.06
N SER A 500 -30.41 -3.48 -20.66
CA SER A 500 -29.41 -4.03 -19.77
C SER A 500 -29.80 -3.97 -18.28
N ASP A 501 -30.81 -3.19 -17.90
CA ASP A 501 -31.32 -3.10 -16.53
C ASP A 501 -31.95 -4.39 -16.01
N PRO A 502 -32.22 -4.47 -14.68
CA PRO A 502 -32.98 -5.60 -14.13
C PRO A 502 -34.28 -5.86 -14.89
N GLU A 503 -34.60 -7.13 -15.14
CA GLU A 503 -35.82 -7.52 -15.90
C GLU A 503 -37.12 -7.11 -15.19
N ASP A 504 -37.12 -7.15 -13.85
CA ASP A 504 -38.23 -6.67 -13.03
C ASP A 504 -38.39 -5.16 -13.14
N PRO A 505 -39.46 -4.63 -13.73
CA PRO A 505 -39.62 -3.18 -13.89
C PRO A 505 -39.87 -2.42 -12.60
N SER A 506 -40.14 -3.11 -11.50
CA SER A 506 -40.27 -2.48 -10.17
C SER A 506 -38.93 -2.20 -9.51
N LEU A 507 -37.85 -2.83 -10.00
CA LEU A 507 -36.49 -2.60 -9.48
C LEU A 507 -35.82 -1.47 -10.22
N PRO A 508 -35.19 -0.51 -9.51
CA PRO A 508 -34.42 0.54 -10.16
C PRO A 508 -33.13 0.01 -10.77
N PRO A 509 -32.44 0.79 -11.62
CA PRO A 509 -31.11 0.48 -12.12
C PRO A 509 -30.08 0.34 -11.01
N VAL A 510 -28.95 -0.30 -11.34
CA VAL A 510 -27.76 -0.39 -10.48
C VAL A 510 -26.72 0.59 -11.02
N TRP A 511 -26.35 1.61 -10.25
CA TRP A 511 -25.47 2.66 -10.73
C TRP A 511 -24.71 3.37 -9.60
N CYS A 512 -23.57 3.96 -9.93
CA CYS A 512 -22.83 4.85 -9.03
C CYS A 512 -22.11 5.96 -9.80
N MET A 513 -21.80 7.03 -9.10
CA MET A 513 -20.93 8.10 -9.56
C MET A 513 -20.00 8.49 -8.44
N TRP A 514 -18.70 8.53 -8.69
CA TRP A 514 -17.76 8.91 -7.65
C TRP A 514 -17.17 10.31 -7.84
N GLN A 515 -17.07 10.78 -9.09
CA GLN A 515 -16.55 12.10 -9.36
C GLN A 515 -17.66 13.16 -9.25
N ARG A 516 -17.33 14.29 -8.67
CA ARG A 516 -18.17 15.50 -8.70
C ARG A 516 -18.47 15.89 -10.15
N PRO A 517 -19.74 16.24 -10.50
CA PRO A 517 -20.07 16.74 -11.83
C PRO A 517 -19.21 17.95 -12.21
N LEU A 518 -18.67 17.93 -13.43
CA LEU A 518 -17.88 19.02 -14.01
C LEU A 518 -18.80 20.08 -14.61
N ARG A 519 -18.62 21.35 -14.23
CA ARG A 519 -19.35 22.46 -14.84
C ARG A 519 -18.85 22.71 -16.27
N LEU A 520 -19.78 22.78 -17.22
CA LEU A 520 -19.49 23.03 -18.65
C LEU A 520 -19.59 24.50 -18.98
N GLY A 521 -18.52 25.28 -18.71
CA GLY A 521 -18.43 26.69 -19.05
C GLY A 521 -19.50 27.57 -18.37
N GLN A 522 -19.96 28.59 -19.10
CA GLN A 522 -20.87 29.60 -18.55
C GLN A 522 -22.36 29.28 -18.71
N ASP A 523 -22.74 28.21 -19.33
CA ASP A 523 -24.13 27.86 -19.62
C ASP A 523 -24.85 27.12 -18.47
N GLY A 524 -24.16 26.88 -17.36
CA GLY A 524 -24.74 26.32 -16.15
C GLY A 524 -25.04 24.83 -16.18
N ARG A 525 -24.61 24.14 -17.23
CA ARG A 525 -24.73 22.69 -17.31
C ARG A 525 -23.60 22.00 -16.60
N TYR A 526 -23.90 20.81 -16.08
CA TYR A 526 -22.93 19.94 -15.42
C TYR A 526 -22.87 18.59 -16.09
N LEU A 527 -21.69 17.99 -16.21
CA LEU A 527 -21.46 16.67 -16.80
C LEU A 527 -20.83 15.73 -15.77
N ALA A 528 -21.36 14.52 -15.70
CA ALA A 528 -20.81 13.45 -14.84
C ALA A 528 -20.66 12.15 -15.64
N GLY A 529 -19.63 11.36 -15.30
CA GLY A 529 -19.51 9.98 -15.75
C GLY A 529 -20.21 9.04 -14.78
N CYS A 530 -21.18 8.28 -15.25
CA CYS A 530 -21.93 7.33 -14.48
C CYS A 530 -21.44 5.91 -14.76
N SER A 531 -21.18 5.13 -13.71
CA SER A 531 -20.99 3.70 -13.79
C SER A 531 -22.35 3.03 -13.66
N ARG A 532 -22.78 2.32 -14.70
CA ARG A 532 -24.02 1.55 -14.72
C ARG A 532 -23.72 0.07 -14.84
N TYR A 533 -24.35 -0.72 -14.01
CA TYR A 533 -24.15 -2.16 -13.97
C TYR A 533 -25.36 -2.85 -14.61
N ASP A 534 -25.08 -3.74 -15.55
CA ASP A 534 -26.11 -4.55 -16.15
C ASP A 534 -26.52 -5.73 -15.24
N ARG A 535 -27.56 -6.46 -15.63
CA ARG A 535 -28.06 -7.64 -14.91
C ARG A 535 -27.03 -8.78 -14.74
N ASN A 536 -25.93 -8.74 -15.52
CA ASN A 536 -24.83 -9.71 -15.44
C ASN A 536 -23.66 -9.17 -14.59
N GLY A 537 -23.78 -7.98 -14.00
CA GLY A 537 -22.75 -7.34 -13.21
C GLY A 537 -21.63 -6.71 -14.04
N ILE A 538 -21.82 -6.49 -15.34
CA ILE A 538 -20.87 -5.79 -16.20
C ILE A 538 -21.05 -4.30 -15.98
N ALA A 539 -19.97 -3.61 -15.55
CA ALA A 539 -19.97 -2.16 -15.39
C ALA A 539 -19.62 -1.45 -16.71
N ARG A 540 -20.37 -0.40 -17.02
CA ARG A 540 -20.19 0.45 -18.20
C ARG A 540 -20.24 1.91 -17.82
N VAL A 541 -19.49 2.76 -18.52
CA VAL A 541 -19.52 4.21 -18.33
C VAL A 541 -20.48 4.85 -19.33
N GLU A 542 -21.41 5.60 -18.78
CA GLU A 542 -22.31 6.50 -19.46
C GLU A 542 -22.02 7.95 -19.02
N PHE A 543 -22.49 8.94 -19.79
CA PHE A 543 -22.33 10.34 -19.45
C PHE A 543 -23.68 11.02 -19.25
N TRP A 544 -23.84 11.73 -18.13
CA TRP A 544 -25.07 12.40 -17.75
C TRP A 544 -24.84 13.89 -17.64
N GLN A 545 -25.71 14.67 -18.30
CA GLN A 545 -25.63 16.12 -18.28
C GLN A 545 -26.85 16.70 -17.57
N TYR A 546 -26.60 17.46 -16.51
CA TYR A 546 -27.60 18.23 -15.79
C TYR A 546 -27.78 19.56 -16.53
N GLU A 547 -28.99 19.79 -17.09
CA GLU A 547 -29.21 20.83 -18.10
C GLU A 547 -29.54 22.19 -17.52
N ASN A 548 -30.11 22.26 -16.30
CA ASN A 548 -30.77 23.47 -15.80
C ASN A 548 -30.40 23.88 -14.37
N ILE A 549 -29.24 23.49 -13.88
CA ILE A 549 -28.82 23.76 -12.48
C ILE A 549 -28.78 25.28 -12.20
N ASP A 550 -28.35 26.12 -13.17
CA ASP A 550 -28.31 27.58 -13.03
C ASP A 550 -29.65 28.28 -13.12
N GLU A 551 -30.73 27.55 -13.43
CA GLU A 551 -32.11 28.04 -13.41
C GLU A 551 -32.73 27.94 -12.00
N ASP A 552 -31.99 27.39 -11.01
CA ASP A 552 -32.41 27.12 -9.63
C ASP A 552 -33.73 26.29 -9.55
N PRO A 553 -33.86 25.17 -10.28
CA PRO A 553 -35.07 24.36 -10.24
C PRO A 553 -35.29 23.71 -8.85
N GLU A 554 -36.55 23.36 -8.56
CA GLU A 554 -36.81 22.36 -7.52
C GLU A 554 -36.16 21.03 -7.93
N VAL A 555 -35.81 20.15 -6.98
CA VAL A 555 -35.09 18.91 -7.26
C VAL A 555 -35.84 18.04 -8.27
N ARG A 556 -37.15 17.94 -8.14
CA ARG A 556 -38.02 17.20 -9.08
C ARG A 556 -38.06 17.75 -10.49
N ASP A 557 -37.66 19.02 -10.70
CA ASP A 557 -37.67 19.72 -11.98
C ASP A 557 -36.27 19.75 -12.65
N ILE A 558 -35.25 19.10 -12.05
CA ILE A 558 -33.94 18.94 -12.66
C ILE A 558 -34.06 18.08 -13.91
N ARG A 559 -33.52 18.60 -15.02
CA ARG A 559 -33.49 17.89 -16.31
C ARG A 559 -32.13 17.27 -16.56
N ILE A 560 -32.11 15.97 -16.90
CA ILE A 560 -30.90 15.21 -17.18
C ILE A 560 -30.96 14.67 -18.60
N SER A 561 -29.92 14.91 -19.38
CA SER A 561 -29.67 14.26 -20.68
C SER A 561 -28.63 13.15 -20.51
N PHE A 562 -28.81 12.08 -21.27
CA PHE A 562 -27.99 10.86 -21.17
C PHE A 562 -27.28 10.62 -22.49
N PHE A 563 -25.97 10.36 -22.41
CA PHE A 563 -25.12 10.17 -23.57
C PHE A 563 -24.30 8.88 -23.41
N ASN A 564 -23.91 8.26 -24.54
CA ASN A 564 -23.18 7.00 -24.58
C ASN A 564 -23.83 5.90 -23.72
N THR A 565 -25.12 5.72 -23.87
CA THR A 565 -25.90 4.74 -23.10
C THR A 565 -26.02 3.39 -23.83
N GLU A 566 -26.37 2.33 -23.10
CA GLU A 566 -26.57 0.96 -23.62
C GLU A 566 -25.38 0.45 -24.44
N GLU A 567 -25.60 0.16 -25.75
CA GLU A 567 -24.54 -0.36 -26.63
C GLU A 567 -23.42 0.66 -26.90
N GLN A 568 -23.68 1.95 -26.72
CA GLN A 568 -22.70 3.02 -26.87
C GLN A 568 -21.86 3.21 -25.62
N ALA A 569 -22.35 2.77 -24.45
CA ALA A 569 -21.62 2.90 -23.19
C ALA A 569 -20.28 2.16 -23.25
N PHE A 570 -19.30 2.72 -22.55
CA PHE A 570 -17.96 2.16 -22.54
C PHE A 570 -17.85 0.96 -21.62
N ASP A 571 -17.39 -0.14 -22.14
CA ASP A 571 -16.94 -1.32 -21.40
C ASP A 571 -15.55 -1.77 -21.91
N SER A 572 -14.89 -2.63 -21.14
CA SER A 572 -13.53 -3.08 -21.47
C SER A 572 -13.44 -3.91 -22.75
N SER A 573 -14.56 -4.40 -23.29
CA SER A 573 -14.56 -5.11 -24.58
C SER A 573 -14.43 -4.19 -25.79
N LYS A 574 -14.58 -2.88 -25.58
CA LYS A 574 -14.49 -1.85 -26.63
C LYS A 574 -13.13 -1.12 -26.64
N VAL A 575 -12.23 -1.50 -25.75
CA VAL A 575 -10.90 -0.87 -25.66
C VAL A 575 -10.05 -1.28 -26.85
N GLU A 576 -9.45 -0.30 -27.51
CA GLU A 576 -8.40 -0.53 -28.50
C GLU A 576 -7.05 -0.63 -27.82
N SER A 577 -6.38 -1.76 -27.99
CA SER A 577 -5.05 -2.02 -27.44
C SER A 577 -4.28 -3.00 -28.30
N ASP A 578 -3.00 -2.70 -28.51
CA ASP A 578 -2.01 -3.61 -29.11
C ASP A 578 -1.41 -4.57 -28.07
N GLU A 579 -1.86 -4.51 -26.82
CA GLU A 579 -1.35 -5.31 -25.70
C GLU A 579 -2.04 -6.68 -25.67
N ASP A 580 -1.34 -7.71 -26.16
CA ASP A 580 -1.85 -9.10 -26.21
C ASP A 580 -2.07 -9.74 -24.84
N TYR A 581 -1.50 -9.15 -23.79
CA TYR A 581 -1.56 -9.69 -22.42
C TYR A 581 -2.77 -9.19 -21.59
N LEU A 582 -3.62 -8.33 -22.14
CA LEU A 582 -4.76 -7.81 -21.40
C LEU A 582 -5.71 -8.95 -21.01
N PRO A 583 -6.01 -9.13 -19.70
CA PRO A 583 -6.99 -10.11 -19.29
C PRO A 583 -8.35 -9.72 -19.85
N ARG A 584 -8.92 -10.57 -20.70
CA ARG A 584 -10.25 -10.36 -21.31
C ARG A 584 -11.39 -10.78 -20.39
N GLU A 585 -11.07 -11.39 -19.26
CA GLU A 585 -12.02 -11.77 -18.23
C GLU A 585 -12.11 -10.65 -17.19
N GLY A 586 -13.31 -10.21 -16.89
CA GLY A 586 -13.57 -9.07 -16.00
C GLY A 586 -13.83 -7.80 -16.81
N LYS A 587 -15.08 -7.56 -17.12
CA LYS A 587 -15.54 -6.49 -18.02
C LYS A 587 -15.93 -5.25 -17.22
N ILE A 588 -15.01 -4.73 -16.39
CA ILE A 588 -15.25 -3.52 -15.60
C ILE A 588 -14.62 -2.33 -16.32
N THR A 589 -15.44 -1.37 -16.68
CA THR A 589 -15.06 0.00 -17.01
C THR A 589 -15.99 0.91 -16.25
N GLU A 590 -15.45 1.70 -15.34
CA GLU A 590 -16.25 2.48 -14.40
C GLU A 590 -15.52 3.75 -13.95
N GLU A 591 -16.22 4.58 -13.20
CA GLU A 591 -15.66 5.69 -12.43
C GLU A 591 -14.84 6.67 -13.29
N ALA A 592 -15.48 7.22 -14.32
CA ALA A 592 -14.86 8.21 -15.18
C ALA A 592 -14.56 9.52 -14.43
N CYS A 593 -13.33 10.02 -14.61
CA CYS A 593 -12.90 11.34 -14.18
C CYS A 593 -12.70 12.23 -15.41
N ILE A 594 -13.34 13.40 -15.44
CA ILE A 594 -13.44 14.26 -16.63
C ILE A 594 -12.73 15.58 -16.37
N ILE A 595 -11.90 16.02 -17.32
CA ILE A 595 -11.24 17.33 -17.33
C ILE A 595 -11.49 18.06 -18.65
N GLY A 596 -11.37 19.39 -18.63
CA GLY A 596 -11.36 20.22 -19.82
C GLY A 596 -9.96 20.39 -20.41
N LEU A 597 -9.85 20.40 -21.75
CA LEU A 597 -8.61 20.69 -22.46
C LEU A 597 -8.57 22.14 -22.96
N PRO A 598 -7.37 22.75 -23.18
CA PRO A 598 -7.21 24.10 -23.70
C PRO A 598 -7.87 24.35 -25.07
N ASP A 599 -7.97 23.31 -25.89
CA ASP A 599 -8.56 23.37 -27.23
C ASP A 599 -10.10 23.25 -27.24
N GLY A 600 -10.73 23.20 -26.08
CA GLY A 600 -12.17 23.10 -25.91
C GLY A 600 -12.72 21.70 -25.78
N ARG A 601 -11.95 20.67 -26.09
CA ARG A 601 -12.36 19.26 -25.88
C ARG A 601 -12.45 18.91 -24.40
N LEU A 602 -13.11 17.79 -24.12
CA LEU A 602 -13.10 17.12 -22.83
C LEU A 602 -12.25 15.85 -22.94
N PHE A 603 -11.60 15.48 -21.85
CA PHE A 603 -10.81 14.27 -21.72
C PHE A 603 -11.27 13.48 -20.50
N ALA A 604 -11.64 12.23 -20.68
CA ALA A 604 -12.07 11.34 -19.60
C ALA A 604 -11.04 10.24 -19.39
N VAL A 605 -10.69 9.98 -18.13
CA VAL A 605 -9.91 8.81 -17.69
C VAL A 605 -10.84 7.90 -16.90
N MET A 606 -10.80 6.61 -17.18
CA MET A 606 -11.71 5.62 -16.61
C MET A 606 -10.94 4.45 -16.00
N ARG A 607 -11.39 4.00 -14.86
CA ARG A 607 -10.95 2.79 -14.18
C ARG A 607 -11.36 1.55 -14.97
N THR A 608 -10.50 0.54 -15.03
CA THR A 608 -10.80 -0.74 -15.64
C THR A 608 -10.24 -1.91 -14.84
N SER A 609 -10.64 -3.13 -15.20
CA SER A 609 -10.02 -4.39 -14.72
C SER A 609 -8.98 -4.98 -15.68
N ILE A 610 -8.56 -4.22 -16.73
CA ILE A 610 -7.62 -4.74 -17.73
C ILE A 610 -6.15 -4.44 -17.45
N GLY A 611 -5.82 -3.89 -16.29
CA GLY A 611 -4.43 -3.57 -15.90
C GLY A 611 -3.98 -2.17 -16.25
N HIS A 612 -4.83 -1.38 -16.92
CA HIS A 612 -4.56 -0.01 -17.35
C HIS A 612 -5.78 0.88 -17.18
N PRO A 613 -5.62 2.18 -16.87
CA PRO A 613 -6.68 3.14 -17.12
C PRO A 613 -6.93 3.24 -18.62
N VAL A 614 -8.14 3.63 -19.00
CA VAL A 614 -8.45 3.98 -20.38
C VAL A 614 -8.89 5.43 -20.48
N TRP A 615 -8.75 6.02 -21.65
CA TRP A 615 -9.14 7.40 -21.91
C TRP A 615 -10.05 7.53 -23.14
N SER A 616 -10.79 8.62 -23.18
CA SER A 616 -11.61 9.01 -24.31
C SER A 616 -11.73 10.53 -24.39
N VAL A 617 -12.03 11.08 -25.56
CA VAL A 617 -12.23 12.52 -25.79
C VAL A 617 -13.61 12.82 -26.35
N SER A 618 -14.12 13.99 -25.97
CA SER A 618 -15.33 14.56 -26.56
C SER A 618 -15.02 15.96 -27.13
N ALA A 619 -15.51 16.24 -28.35
CA ALA A 619 -15.38 17.54 -28.99
C ALA A 619 -16.69 18.36 -28.96
N ASP A 620 -17.74 17.86 -28.34
CA ASP A 620 -19.10 18.43 -28.35
C ASP A 620 -19.73 18.53 -26.96
N ASN A 621 -18.87 18.85 -25.96
CA ASN A 621 -19.25 19.02 -24.55
C ASN A 621 -19.86 17.74 -23.94
N GLY A 622 -19.30 16.57 -24.25
CA GLY A 622 -19.66 15.31 -23.62
C GLY A 622 -20.84 14.58 -24.23
N ARG A 623 -21.35 15.03 -25.40
CA ARG A 623 -22.47 14.36 -26.09
C ARG A 623 -22.03 13.13 -26.86
N THR A 624 -20.87 13.21 -27.50
CA THR A 624 -20.24 12.06 -28.17
C THR A 624 -18.79 11.91 -27.71
N TRP A 625 -18.32 10.66 -27.68
CA TRP A 625 -16.99 10.34 -27.18
C TRP A 625 -16.27 9.42 -28.17
N SER A 626 -14.96 9.58 -28.29
CA SER A 626 -14.13 8.64 -29.03
C SER A 626 -14.18 7.25 -28.41
N ARG A 627 -13.81 6.25 -29.19
CA ARG A 627 -13.63 4.91 -28.65
C ARG A 627 -12.54 4.95 -27.55
N PRO A 628 -12.73 4.25 -26.40
CA PRO A 628 -11.75 4.26 -25.34
C PRO A 628 -10.46 3.52 -25.74
N GLU A 629 -9.32 4.10 -25.37
CA GLU A 629 -7.99 3.56 -25.61
C GLU A 629 -7.20 3.45 -24.30
N VAL A 630 -6.20 2.56 -24.26
CA VAL A 630 -5.30 2.41 -23.12
C VAL A 630 -4.52 3.69 -22.90
N LEU A 631 -4.52 4.19 -21.65
CA LEU A 631 -3.76 5.38 -21.27
C LEU A 631 -2.26 5.07 -21.23
N ARG A 632 -1.48 5.88 -21.93
CA ARG A 632 -0.02 5.77 -22.05
C ARG A 632 0.68 7.00 -21.46
N GLU A 633 1.96 6.90 -21.20
CA GLU A 633 2.76 8.09 -20.85
C GLU A 633 2.73 9.15 -21.97
N LYS A 634 2.78 8.69 -23.23
CA LYS A 634 2.70 9.51 -24.45
C LYS A 634 2.36 8.64 -25.66
N ASP A 635 2.09 9.24 -26.79
CA ASP A 635 1.89 8.50 -28.05
C ASP A 635 3.05 7.54 -28.32
N GLY A 636 2.73 6.25 -28.52
CA GLY A 636 3.71 5.20 -28.73
C GLY A 636 4.60 4.87 -27.52
N GLY A 637 4.35 5.50 -26.36
CA GLY A 637 5.06 5.21 -25.12
C GLY A 637 4.46 4.02 -24.34
N PRO A 638 5.07 3.68 -23.19
CA PRO A 638 4.57 2.59 -22.33
C PRO A 638 3.17 2.89 -21.80
N ALA A 639 2.36 1.86 -21.67
CA ALA A 639 1.06 1.93 -21.03
C ALA A 639 1.22 2.13 -19.51
N ILE A 640 0.38 2.97 -18.91
CA ILE A 640 0.36 3.19 -17.47
C ILE A 640 -0.31 1.98 -16.81
N LEU A 641 0.35 1.37 -15.84
CA LEU A 641 -0.19 0.24 -15.08
C LEU A 641 -1.14 0.73 -13.99
N GLN A 642 -2.28 0.04 -13.84
CA GLN A 642 -3.28 0.38 -12.83
C GLN A 642 -4.08 -0.86 -12.42
N PRO A 643 -4.21 -1.17 -11.10
CA PRO A 643 -5.15 -2.16 -10.63
C PRO A 643 -6.59 -1.67 -10.80
N CYS A 644 -7.58 -2.51 -10.47
CA CYS A 644 -8.98 -2.09 -10.44
C CYS A 644 -9.20 -1.08 -9.28
N SER A 645 -8.77 0.18 -9.50
CA SER A 645 -8.78 1.28 -8.54
C SER A 645 -9.13 2.59 -9.23
N PRO A 646 -9.74 3.58 -8.55
CA PRO A 646 -9.90 4.92 -9.09
C PRO A 646 -8.59 5.48 -9.63
N CYS A 647 -8.67 6.22 -10.72
CA CYS A 647 -7.54 6.91 -11.35
C CYS A 647 -7.91 8.39 -11.57
N PRO A 648 -8.00 9.19 -10.49
CA PRO A 648 -8.40 10.58 -10.56
C PRO A 648 -7.38 11.42 -11.32
N ILE A 649 -7.92 12.32 -12.17
CA ILE A 649 -7.16 13.32 -12.90
C ILE A 649 -7.80 14.69 -12.70
N TYR A 650 -6.99 15.72 -12.41
CA TYR A 650 -7.49 17.07 -12.21
C TYR A 650 -6.60 18.10 -12.91
N ASP A 651 -7.23 19.18 -13.38
CA ASP A 651 -6.52 20.38 -13.79
C ASP A 651 -5.94 21.04 -12.54
N VAL A 652 -4.66 21.33 -12.58
CA VAL A 652 -3.90 21.83 -11.41
C VAL A 652 -4.26 23.27 -10.99
N GLN A 653 -4.94 24.02 -11.86
CA GLN A 653 -5.44 25.37 -11.54
C GLN A 653 -6.91 25.38 -11.12
N GLY A 654 -7.53 24.22 -11.02
CA GLY A 654 -8.92 24.02 -10.62
C GLY A 654 -9.73 23.21 -11.62
N PRO A 655 -10.83 22.60 -11.20
CA PRO A 655 -11.58 21.63 -12.02
C PRO A 655 -12.05 22.16 -13.38
N GLU A 656 -12.26 23.46 -13.50
CA GLU A 656 -12.82 24.12 -14.69
C GLU A 656 -11.77 24.92 -15.49
N ALA A 657 -10.49 24.90 -15.06
CA ALA A 657 -9.49 25.88 -15.50
C ALA A 657 -8.99 25.70 -16.93
N ARG A 658 -9.00 24.51 -17.50
CA ARG A 658 -8.42 24.19 -18.83
C ARG A 658 -7.00 24.72 -19.02
N SER A 659 -6.17 24.62 -17.97
CA SER A 659 -4.82 25.20 -17.93
C SER A 659 -3.83 24.49 -18.86
N GLY A 660 -4.11 23.25 -19.22
CA GLY A 660 -3.20 22.38 -19.95
C GLY A 660 -2.17 21.66 -19.07
N HIS A 661 -2.27 21.82 -17.77
CA HIS A 661 -1.45 21.13 -16.76
C HIS A 661 -2.35 20.30 -15.83
N TYR A 662 -2.00 19.04 -15.66
CA TYR A 662 -2.84 18.07 -14.96
C TYR A 662 -2.04 17.27 -13.96
N ALA A 663 -2.71 16.72 -12.98
CA ALA A 663 -2.17 15.72 -12.07
C ALA A 663 -3.06 14.47 -12.11
N LEU A 664 -2.43 13.31 -12.30
CA LEU A 664 -3.05 11.99 -12.34
C LEU A 664 -2.49 11.15 -11.19
N TRP A 665 -3.36 10.47 -10.45
CA TRP A 665 -2.95 9.53 -9.41
C TRP A 665 -3.21 8.09 -9.86
N VAL A 666 -2.14 7.28 -9.82
CA VAL A 666 -2.13 5.88 -10.27
C VAL A 666 -1.22 5.03 -9.39
N HIS A 667 -1.39 3.73 -9.42
CA HIS A 667 -0.54 2.81 -8.65
C HIS A 667 0.71 2.36 -9.39
N ASP A 668 0.81 2.58 -10.69
CA ASP A 668 1.93 2.12 -11.55
C ASP A 668 2.28 0.62 -11.38
N ALA A 669 1.28 -0.18 -11.01
CA ALA A 669 1.41 -1.62 -10.77
C ALA A 669 0.12 -2.35 -11.15
N PHE A 670 0.24 -3.64 -11.48
CA PHE A 670 -0.89 -4.51 -11.74
C PHE A 670 -0.52 -5.97 -11.44
N ASP A 671 -1.41 -6.69 -10.75
CA ASP A 671 -1.26 -8.12 -10.52
C ASP A 671 -2.06 -8.91 -11.56
N PHE A 672 -1.38 -9.48 -12.53
CA PHE A 672 -1.97 -10.28 -13.59
C PHE A 672 -2.64 -11.58 -13.09
N ASN A 673 -2.31 -12.05 -11.89
CA ASN A 673 -2.91 -13.24 -11.27
C ASN A 673 -4.20 -12.93 -10.52
N SER A 674 -4.43 -11.65 -10.21
CA SER A 674 -5.61 -11.20 -9.46
C SER A 674 -6.14 -9.86 -9.99
N PRO A 675 -6.56 -9.81 -11.27
CA PRO A 675 -6.85 -8.57 -11.97
C PRO A 675 -8.04 -7.77 -11.40
N THR A 676 -8.96 -8.44 -10.72
CA THR A 676 -10.14 -7.80 -10.09
C THR A 676 -10.00 -7.56 -8.60
N SER A 677 -8.85 -7.88 -8.01
CA SER A 677 -8.63 -7.69 -6.57
C SER A 677 -8.54 -6.22 -6.21
N TYR A 678 -9.43 -5.76 -5.36
CA TYR A 678 -9.39 -4.42 -4.75
C TYR A 678 -8.29 -4.27 -3.71
N GLN A 679 -7.66 -5.36 -3.28
CA GLN A 679 -6.56 -5.36 -2.31
C GLN A 679 -5.21 -5.01 -2.96
N ASN A 680 -5.09 -5.08 -4.28
CA ASN A 680 -3.88 -4.78 -5.02
C ASN A 680 -3.60 -3.28 -5.20
N ARG A 681 -4.25 -2.42 -4.41
CA ARG A 681 -4.07 -0.97 -4.40
C ARG A 681 -2.83 -0.61 -3.57
N GLY A 682 -1.66 -0.89 -4.15
CA GLY A 682 -0.33 -0.68 -3.59
C GLY A 682 0.11 0.79 -3.56
N PRO A 683 1.41 1.08 -3.58
CA PRO A 683 1.90 2.45 -3.55
C PRO A 683 1.19 3.34 -4.56
N LEU A 684 0.96 4.60 -4.18
CA LEU A 684 0.27 5.56 -5.01
C LEU A 684 1.24 6.63 -5.49
N TYR A 685 1.22 6.88 -6.78
CA TYR A 685 2.07 7.86 -7.46
C TYR A 685 1.23 8.99 -8.04
N LYS A 686 1.76 10.21 -8.00
CA LYS A 686 1.28 11.36 -8.76
C LYS A 686 2.08 11.47 -10.04
N ARG A 687 1.42 11.55 -11.20
CA ARG A 687 2.03 11.85 -12.50
C ARG A 687 1.61 13.23 -12.96
N ASN A 688 2.57 14.08 -13.29
CA ASN A 688 2.27 15.37 -13.92
C ASN A 688 1.91 15.13 -15.38
N GLY A 689 0.83 15.76 -15.83
CA GLY A 689 0.34 15.68 -17.19
C GLY A 689 0.40 17.06 -17.88
N VAL A 690 0.68 17.05 -19.18
CA VAL A 690 0.69 18.27 -20.00
C VAL A 690 -0.13 18.07 -21.26
N PHE A 691 -0.91 19.07 -21.64
CA PHE A 691 -1.62 19.10 -22.91
C PHE A 691 -0.63 19.25 -24.08
N VAL A 692 -0.75 18.37 -25.08
CA VAL A 692 0.10 18.40 -26.29
C VAL A 692 -0.78 18.60 -27.51
N PRO A 693 -0.76 19.80 -28.13
CA PRO A 693 -1.56 20.08 -29.31
C PRO A 693 -1.24 19.13 -30.46
N GLY A 694 -2.27 18.52 -31.06
CA GLY A 694 -2.12 17.63 -32.20
C GLY A 694 -1.67 16.20 -31.89
N ALA A 695 -1.35 15.89 -30.65
CA ALA A 695 -1.11 14.51 -30.23
C ALA A 695 -2.39 13.67 -30.33
N HIS A 696 -2.25 12.37 -30.58
CA HIS A 696 -3.36 11.43 -30.60
C HIS A 696 -3.96 11.31 -29.19
N GLN A 697 -3.13 10.94 -28.20
CA GLN A 697 -3.46 11.09 -26.79
C GLN A 697 -3.15 12.53 -26.34
N PRO A 698 -4.16 13.37 -26.07
CA PRO A 698 -3.93 14.82 -25.92
C PRO A 698 -3.21 15.23 -24.64
N VAL A 699 -3.09 14.33 -23.65
CA VAL A 699 -2.38 14.57 -22.39
C VAL A 699 -1.23 13.57 -22.25
N TRP A 700 0.00 14.08 -22.14
CA TRP A 700 1.20 13.26 -21.89
C TRP A 700 1.64 13.38 -20.46
N PHE A 701 2.12 12.27 -19.89
CA PHE A 701 2.45 12.14 -18.47
C PHE A 701 3.94 11.91 -18.27
N GLU A 702 4.49 12.53 -17.25
CA GLU A 702 5.82 12.27 -16.73
C GLU A 702 5.84 10.98 -15.89
N GLU A 703 7.04 10.54 -15.51
CA GLU A 703 7.23 9.46 -14.55
C GLU A 703 6.57 9.80 -13.21
N GLY A 704 5.98 8.81 -12.55
CA GLY A 704 5.24 8.98 -11.30
C GLY A 704 6.16 9.34 -10.14
N THR A 705 5.77 10.37 -9.36
CA THR A 705 6.38 10.69 -8.06
C THR A 705 5.56 10.05 -6.95
N LEU A 706 6.25 9.42 -5.99
CA LEU A 706 5.58 8.72 -4.89
C LEU A 706 4.72 9.69 -4.06
N PHE A 707 3.43 9.39 -3.95
CA PHE A 707 2.48 10.14 -3.13
C PHE A 707 2.18 9.43 -1.80
N SER A 708 1.89 8.13 -1.84
CA SER A 708 1.70 7.30 -0.65
C SER A 708 2.49 6.00 -0.78
N PRO A 709 3.37 5.68 0.19
CA PRO A 709 4.16 4.45 0.17
C PRO A 709 3.36 3.23 0.60
N ARG A 710 2.09 3.40 1.02
CA ARG A 710 1.28 2.29 1.54
C ARG A 710 1.08 1.24 0.47
N GLU A 711 1.34 0.00 0.81
CA GLU A 711 1.34 -1.15 -0.10
C GLU A 711 -0.06 -1.68 -0.43
N THR A 712 -1.04 -1.39 0.41
CA THR A 712 -2.42 -1.85 0.24
C THR A 712 -3.40 -0.79 0.75
N GLY A 713 -4.65 -0.86 0.31
CA GLY A 713 -5.72 -0.03 0.86
C GLY A 713 -5.71 1.43 0.43
N ASN A 714 -4.91 1.82 -0.58
CA ASN A 714 -4.99 3.14 -1.18
C ASN A 714 -6.25 3.24 -2.06
N SER A 715 -7.42 3.32 -1.42
CA SER A 715 -8.68 3.65 -2.10
C SER A 715 -8.76 5.17 -2.22
N PHE A 716 -8.52 5.67 -3.43
CA PHE A 716 -8.31 7.10 -3.63
C PHE A 716 -9.48 7.74 -4.35
N TYR A 717 -10.60 7.85 -3.63
CA TYR A 717 -11.72 8.68 -4.04
C TYR A 717 -11.46 10.10 -3.58
N THR A 718 -11.31 11.01 -4.52
CA THR A 718 -10.77 12.34 -4.27
C THR A 718 -11.64 13.42 -4.88
N SER A 719 -11.42 14.65 -4.43
CA SER A 719 -11.81 15.88 -5.12
C SER A 719 -10.68 16.90 -5.09
N PHE A 720 -10.79 17.93 -5.88
CA PHE A 720 -9.75 18.93 -6.04
C PHE A 720 -10.33 20.34 -5.98
N THR A 721 -9.64 21.23 -5.27
CA THR A 721 -10.00 22.64 -5.20
C THR A 721 -8.78 23.52 -5.47
N SER A 722 -9.02 24.75 -5.94
CA SER A 722 -7.98 25.76 -6.09
C SER A 722 -8.39 27.02 -5.33
N LEU A 723 -8.12 27.06 -4.04
CA LEU A 723 -8.53 28.14 -3.16
C LEU A 723 -7.35 29.07 -2.86
N ASN A 724 -7.53 30.39 -3.07
CA ASN A 724 -6.54 31.42 -2.79
C ASN A 724 -5.16 31.18 -3.45
N GLY A 725 -5.15 30.49 -4.61
CA GLY A 725 -3.92 30.15 -5.34
C GLY A 725 -3.21 28.89 -4.84
N GLU A 726 -3.77 28.20 -3.86
CA GLU A 726 -3.29 26.88 -3.41
C GLU A 726 -4.15 25.77 -4.02
N SER A 727 -3.51 24.79 -4.63
CA SER A 727 -4.15 23.59 -5.15
C SER A 727 -4.21 22.52 -4.07
N VAL A 728 -5.41 22.12 -3.66
CA VAL A 728 -5.61 21.15 -2.59
C VAL A 728 -6.30 19.89 -3.12
N LEU A 729 -5.66 18.74 -2.92
CA LEU A 729 -6.27 17.44 -3.10
C LEU A 729 -6.96 17.03 -1.80
N TRP A 730 -8.25 16.77 -1.87
CA TRP A 730 -9.06 16.24 -0.79
C TRP A 730 -9.29 14.76 -1.01
N PHE A 731 -9.03 13.92 0.00
CA PHE A 731 -9.05 12.46 -0.18
C PHE A 731 -9.48 11.73 1.08
N GLY A 732 -10.07 10.55 0.87
CA GLY A 732 -10.28 9.57 1.92
C GLY A 732 -9.03 8.70 2.09
N ASP A 733 -8.49 8.63 3.30
CA ASP A 733 -7.40 7.71 3.61
C ASP A 733 -7.96 6.44 4.28
N GLN A 734 -7.69 5.27 3.67
CA GLN A 734 -8.18 3.96 4.09
C GLN A 734 -9.73 3.85 4.13
N LYS A 735 -10.44 4.74 3.46
CA LYS A 735 -11.90 4.90 3.60
C LYS A 735 -12.33 5.16 5.06
N PHE A 736 -11.44 5.73 5.87
CA PHE A 736 -11.63 5.95 7.29
C PHE A 736 -11.46 7.43 7.67
N TYR A 737 -10.32 8.02 7.34
CA TYR A 737 -10.02 9.44 7.57
C TYR A 737 -10.33 10.28 6.33
N LEU A 738 -10.70 11.56 6.53
CA LEU A 738 -10.81 12.53 5.44
C LEU A 738 -9.81 13.67 5.62
N PHE A 739 -8.96 13.86 4.64
CA PHE A 739 -7.84 14.78 4.66
C PHE A 739 -7.79 15.70 3.44
N GLY A 740 -6.96 16.75 3.55
CA GLY A 740 -6.57 17.60 2.44
C GLY A 740 -5.06 17.76 2.40
N LYS A 741 -4.48 17.80 1.21
CA LYS A 741 -3.06 18.03 1.00
C LYS A 741 -2.82 19.07 -0.07
N VAL A 742 -1.99 20.07 0.23
CA VAL A 742 -1.51 21.04 -0.76
C VAL A 742 -0.63 20.31 -1.77
N ILE A 743 -0.95 20.46 -3.05
CA ILE A 743 -0.20 19.85 -4.15
C ILE A 743 0.70 20.89 -4.76
N ASN A 744 1.99 20.76 -4.50
CA ASN A 744 3.01 21.54 -5.20
C ASN A 744 3.17 20.98 -6.62
N LEU A 745 3.16 21.89 -7.59
CA LEU A 745 3.21 21.60 -9.03
C LEU A 745 4.63 21.57 -9.54
#